data_7551f7b1bfefa19164c4275c8076c4a7
#
_entry.id   7551f7b1bfefa19164c4275c8076c4a7
#
_cell.length_a   1.000
_cell.length_b   1.000
_cell.length_c   1.000
_cell.angle_alpha   90.00
_cell.angle_beta   90.00
_cell.angle_gamma   90.00
#
_symmetry.space_group_name_H-M   'P 1'
#
loop_
_entity.id
_entity.type
_entity.pdbx_description
1 polymer ?
#
loop_
_entity_poly.entity_id
_entity_poly.type
_entity_poly.pdbx_seq_one_letter_code
_entity_poly.pdbx_strand_id
1 'polypeptide(L)'
;VLRSLREKIKHCQTKDLYRFSKIIKSLQKTKLTGSKQKKQISELSELINASVSTSKSNRKLIPKSIHFPETLPVSLRAKEIRDSLRENQVLIVAGDTGSGKTTQLPKICLDAGYGVRGLIGHCQPRRLAATSVAARVADELNTKLGELVGYQVRFNDRFSENCRVKLMTDGILLAEIQSDPYLSKYEVVIVDEAHERSLNIDFILGYLKRLISKRDELKIIITSATIDVDKFSNHFNRAEVISVKGRMFPVETRYLPMNLASEEKEKTISEKVCDSVISLAREASKGISDAKDILVFLSSEREIREASRVLRKKKHKNLEILPLYARLPQSEQSRIFKEHTTLRVILSTNVAETSITVPKIKYVIDTGLARISRYSFQSKIQRLPIEKISQASANQRKGRCGRIEDGVCIRLYTEEDFKTRARYTDPEIIRTNLAAVILRMLSLNLGDIFKFPFLDKPESKSINEGFKLLAELKAVNEFRKLTKDGRRMALIPVDPKHAKMLLVANSKNCLKELLIIVSLLSIQDPRESGHVELNEADYESDLYNSKNSDFLALINLWIIFEETRKLGNSSRLKKFCRQYRLSYTRMREWKEVYFQLTLTCRRIGLRINKKPSNYADIHKSIIAGSLNQLAYRSTERQYIGSRNKKFIILNSSVLARALPKWVVTGELIETTQTFAAMAAKIDPVWIEEIGEHLVKREVHSPHWSVRTQSVKAFERVRLYGLTIIEKTRVEYSSVNQEHAHEIFLSEGLSKSAVKTDAAFYKQNQQILEAIRAEENKLRRPEKFISENDINAFYSKAIPENITSTKELENWIRDPESGASKKLILDRMALFDNNENPSTNEFPDSISLSSNQIPINYTFQPGAKKDGATVQIPLQLINQLSDADIDWAVPGIIREKCIALLKGLPKATRKKLIPISGFVDDIISEMFELRGDLFKLLATLLIKQRRINIAPVQFANISLPDHLIIKINVVDKNRKSLAIGSNVNEVKRLLSKKGIDFQR
;
A
#
# COMPACT_ATOMS: atom_id res chain seq x y z
N VAL A 1 -52.80 -4.07 38.66
CA VAL A 1 -52.40 -2.97 37.76
C VAL A 1 -51.20 -3.37 36.86
N LEU A 2 -50.08 -3.80 37.42
CA LEU A 2 -48.87 -4.13 36.60
C LEU A 2 -49.09 -5.33 35.65
N ARG A 3 -49.96 -6.30 36.02
CA ARG A 3 -50.33 -7.42 35.14
C ARG A 3 -51.19 -6.94 33.97
N SER A 4 -52.14 -6.03 34.21
CA SER A 4 -52.97 -5.42 33.17
C SER A 4 -52.11 -4.54 32.22
N LEU A 5 -51.15 -3.79 32.75
CA LEU A 5 -50.23 -3.02 31.93
C LEU A 5 -49.35 -3.92 31.03
N ARG A 6 -48.94 -5.10 31.52
CA ARG A 6 -48.21 -6.09 30.69
C ARG A 6 -49.03 -6.59 29.50
N GLU A 7 -50.33 -6.84 29.69
CA GLU A 7 -51.17 -7.22 28.56
C GLU A 7 -51.36 -6.07 27.54
N LYS A 8 -51.53 -4.83 28.04
CA LYS A 8 -51.62 -3.67 27.17
C LYS A 8 -50.36 -3.40 26.38
N ILE A 9 -49.18 -3.69 26.92
CA ILE A 9 -47.90 -3.51 26.18
C ILE A 9 -47.86 -4.32 24.90
N LYS A 10 -48.49 -5.48 24.81
CA LYS A 10 -48.58 -6.30 23.61
C LYS A 10 -49.19 -5.54 22.41
N HIS A 11 -49.97 -4.50 22.66
CA HIS A 11 -50.64 -3.67 21.66
C HIS A 11 -49.95 -2.34 21.42
N CYS A 12 -48.85 -2.03 22.10
CA CYS A 12 -48.04 -0.83 21.92
C CYS A 12 -47.24 -0.87 20.63
N GLN A 13 -46.72 0.30 20.24
CA GLN A 13 -45.70 0.41 19.18
C GLN A 13 -44.49 -0.45 19.52
N THR A 14 -43.89 -1.11 18.53
CA THR A 14 -42.73 -1.97 18.72
C THR A 14 -41.54 -1.24 19.33
N LYS A 15 -41.32 0.04 18.93
CA LYS A 15 -40.27 0.92 19.45
C LYS A 15 -40.32 1.14 20.97
N ASP A 16 -41.53 1.02 21.59
CA ASP A 16 -41.77 1.31 22.98
C ASP A 16 -41.72 0.05 23.86
N LEU A 17 -41.85 -1.14 23.26
CA LEU A 17 -41.95 -2.41 23.96
C LEU A 17 -40.81 -2.67 24.97
N TYR A 18 -39.56 -2.50 24.52
CA TYR A 18 -38.39 -2.74 25.39
C TYR A 18 -38.35 -1.75 26.53
N ARG A 19 -38.59 -0.46 26.27
CA ARG A 19 -38.58 0.61 27.27
C ARG A 19 -39.62 0.34 28.34
N PHE A 20 -40.88 0.08 27.94
CA PHE A 20 -41.97 -0.17 28.89
C PHE A 20 -41.79 -1.47 29.66
N SER A 21 -41.33 -2.55 29.01
CA SER A 21 -41.02 -3.82 29.69
C SER A 21 -39.91 -3.66 30.74
N LYS A 22 -38.86 -2.86 30.46
CA LYS A 22 -37.79 -2.55 31.40
C LYS A 22 -38.29 -1.76 32.59
N ILE A 23 -39.14 -0.76 32.38
CA ILE A 23 -39.76 0.03 33.46
C ILE A 23 -40.64 -0.87 34.34
N ILE A 24 -41.47 -1.74 33.76
CA ILE A 24 -42.29 -2.68 34.57
C ILE A 24 -41.39 -3.61 35.37
N LYS A 25 -40.33 -4.17 34.79
CA LYS A 25 -39.39 -5.03 35.52
C LYS A 25 -38.70 -4.29 36.67
N SER A 26 -38.33 -3.03 36.48
CA SER A 26 -37.75 -2.20 37.57
C SER A 26 -38.74 -1.92 38.69
N LEU A 27 -39.98 -1.54 38.31
CA LEU A 27 -41.06 -1.31 39.31
C LEU A 27 -41.41 -2.56 40.12
N GLN A 28 -41.17 -3.75 39.60
CA GLN A 28 -41.38 -5.00 40.34
C GLN A 28 -40.23 -5.34 41.31
N LYS A 29 -39.00 -4.91 40.98
CA LYS A 29 -37.81 -5.17 41.82
C LYS A 29 -37.62 -4.16 42.94
N THR A 30 -38.11 -2.93 42.77
CA THR A 30 -37.92 -1.87 43.72
C THR A 30 -39.03 -1.87 44.77
N LYS A 31 -38.67 -2.06 46.04
CA LYS A 31 -39.59 -1.88 47.18
C LYS A 31 -39.86 -0.39 47.45
N LEU A 32 -40.36 0.33 46.45
CA LEU A 32 -40.79 1.71 46.64
C LEU A 32 -42.14 1.70 47.35
N THR A 33 -42.25 2.38 48.48
CA THR A 33 -43.48 2.51 49.25
C THR A 33 -44.30 3.74 48.81
N GLY A 34 -45.60 3.55 48.59
CA GLY A 34 -46.63 4.60 48.63
C GLY A 34 -46.83 5.46 47.37
N SER A 35 -46.75 6.78 47.54
CA SER A 35 -47.17 7.77 46.54
C SER A 35 -46.28 7.83 45.26
N LYS A 36 -44.98 7.64 45.42
CA LYS A 36 -44.01 7.67 44.29
C LYS A 36 -44.21 6.53 43.30
N GLN A 37 -44.51 5.31 43.79
CA GLN A 37 -44.78 4.18 42.93
C GLN A 37 -46.11 4.32 42.19
N LYS A 38 -47.14 4.83 42.84
CA LYS A 38 -48.43 5.15 42.17
C LYS A 38 -48.28 6.19 41.05
N LYS A 39 -47.50 7.25 41.28
CA LYS A 39 -47.21 8.26 40.27
C LYS A 39 -46.50 7.68 39.06
N GLN A 40 -45.45 6.88 39.26
CA GLN A 40 -44.70 6.24 38.14
C GLN A 40 -45.57 5.22 37.37
N ILE A 41 -46.48 4.52 38.02
CA ILE A 41 -47.44 3.62 37.38
C ILE A 41 -48.47 4.42 36.56
N SER A 42 -48.95 5.55 37.07
CA SER A 42 -49.86 6.43 36.32
C SER A 42 -49.21 7.00 35.06
N GLU A 43 -47.99 7.57 35.19
CA GLU A 43 -47.21 8.10 34.05
C GLU A 43 -46.96 6.99 33.03
N LEU A 44 -46.58 5.79 33.46
CA LEU A 44 -46.37 4.66 32.57
C LEU A 44 -47.68 4.22 31.89
N SER A 45 -48.79 4.22 32.59
CA SER A 45 -50.09 3.90 32.01
C SER A 45 -50.50 4.87 30.93
N GLU A 46 -50.27 6.17 31.11
CA GLU A 46 -50.53 7.22 30.10
C GLU A 46 -49.69 7.00 28.86
N LEU A 47 -48.38 6.73 29.01
CA LEU A 47 -47.49 6.44 27.91
C LEU A 47 -47.89 5.18 27.13
N ILE A 48 -48.30 4.12 27.85
CA ILE A 48 -48.81 2.89 27.22
C ILE A 48 -50.10 3.16 26.46
N ASN A 49 -51.04 3.89 27.04
CA ASN A 49 -52.30 4.22 26.36
C ASN A 49 -52.09 5.09 25.15
N ALA A 50 -51.14 6.06 25.18
CA ALA A 50 -50.78 6.87 24.02
C ALA A 50 -50.19 6.01 22.89
N SER A 51 -49.27 5.08 23.22
CA SER A 51 -48.67 4.16 22.25
C SER A 51 -49.70 3.20 21.63
N VAL A 52 -50.65 2.69 22.44
CA VAL A 52 -51.75 1.85 21.95
C VAL A 52 -52.68 2.66 21.03
N SER A 53 -53.00 3.93 21.39
CA SER A 53 -53.81 4.81 20.57
C SER A 53 -53.18 5.03 19.20
N THR A 54 -51.86 5.28 19.14
CA THR A 54 -51.12 5.41 17.90
C THR A 54 -51.21 4.12 17.06
N SER A 55 -51.10 2.94 17.69
CA SER A 55 -51.24 1.68 16.95
C SER A 55 -52.66 1.54 16.36
N LYS A 56 -53.72 1.93 17.14
CA LYS A 56 -55.09 1.94 16.63
C LYS A 56 -55.27 2.92 15.44
N SER A 57 -54.65 4.08 15.50
CA SER A 57 -54.66 5.05 14.40
C SER A 57 -53.98 4.49 13.16
N ASN A 58 -52.82 3.86 13.31
CA ASN A 58 -52.10 3.21 12.20
C ASN A 58 -52.97 2.11 11.52
N ARG A 59 -53.78 1.38 12.30
CA ARG A 59 -54.69 0.37 11.74
C ARG A 59 -55.66 0.97 10.74
N LYS A 60 -56.12 2.18 10.95
CA LYS A 60 -57.04 2.88 10.05
C LYS A 60 -56.45 3.27 8.72
N LEU A 61 -55.10 3.39 8.65
CA LEU A 61 -54.37 3.70 7.42
C LEU A 61 -54.27 2.50 6.48
N ILE A 62 -54.36 1.29 7.00
CA ILE A 62 -54.25 0.05 6.22
C ILE A 62 -55.59 -0.27 5.61
N PRO A 63 -55.68 -0.54 4.28
CA PRO A 63 -56.92 -0.95 3.59
C PRO A 63 -57.56 -2.17 4.28
N LYS A 64 -58.89 -2.17 4.35
CA LYS A 64 -59.65 -3.29 4.95
C LYS A 64 -59.59 -4.56 4.10
N SER A 65 -59.54 -4.43 2.78
CA SER A 65 -59.31 -5.53 1.84
C SER A 65 -58.13 -5.20 0.91
N ILE A 66 -57.26 -6.17 0.74
CA ILE A 66 -56.10 -6.05 -0.14
C ILE A 66 -56.26 -7.02 -1.29
N HIS A 67 -56.25 -6.50 -2.51
CA HIS A 67 -56.40 -7.30 -3.72
C HIS A 67 -55.05 -7.94 -4.11
N PHE A 68 -55.10 -9.23 -4.42
CA PHE A 68 -53.92 -9.99 -4.90
C PHE A 68 -54.19 -10.43 -6.32
N PRO A 69 -53.41 -10.00 -7.34
CA PRO A 69 -53.61 -10.44 -8.73
C PRO A 69 -53.44 -11.96 -8.88
N GLU A 70 -54.47 -12.66 -9.31
CA GLU A 70 -54.46 -14.14 -9.51
C GLU A 70 -53.47 -14.60 -10.58
N THR A 71 -53.06 -13.68 -11.44
CA THR A 71 -52.02 -13.94 -12.46
C THR A 71 -50.64 -14.21 -11.89
N LEU A 72 -50.40 -13.76 -10.67
CA LEU A 72 -49.09 -13.92 -10.00
C LEU A 72 -49.02 -15.18 -9.15
N PRO A 73 -48.06 -16.08 -9.37
CA PRO A 73 -47.94 -17.35 -8.63
C PRO A 73 -47.92 -17.21 -7.10
N VAL A 74 -47.28 -16.13 -6.58
CA VAL A 74 -47.21 -15.87 -5.13
C VAL A 74 -48.60 -15.52 -4.54
N SER A 75 -49.50 -14.91 -5.35
CA SER A 75 -50.82 -14.56 -4.89
C SER A 75 -51.66 -15.79 -4.57
N LEU A 76 -51.49 -16.87 -5.33
CA LEU A 76 -52.18 -18.15 -5.10
C LEU A 76 -51.81 -18.81 -3.78
N ARG A 77 -50.60 -18.46 -3.25
CA ARG A 77 -50.11 -18.96 -1.96
C ARG A 77 -50.14 -17.88 -0.85
N ALA A 78 -50.83 -16.77 -1.10
CA ALA A 78 -50.86 -15.64 -0.14
C ALA A 78 -51.45 -16.07 1.22
N LYS A 79 -52.47 -16.92 1.23
CA LYS A 79 -53.09 -17.46 2.48
C LYS A 79 -52.05 -18.27 3.26
N GLU A 80 -51.34 -19.19 2.64
CA GLU A 80 -50.33 -20.03 3.26
C GLU A 80 -49.15 -19.19 3.79
N ILE A 81 -48.65 -18.25 3.01
CA ILE A 81 -47.57 -17.32 3.47
C ILE A 81 -48.04 -16.52 4.67
N ARG A 82 -49.28 -16.02 4.66
CA ARG A 82 -49.84 -15.25 5.80
C ARG A 82 -49.94 -16.10 7.06
N ASP A 83 -50.46 -17.32 6.95
CA ASP A 83 -50.68 -18.19 8.11
C ASP A 83 -49.33 -18.68 8.65
N SER A 84 -48.39 -19.08 7.79
CA SER A 84 -47.02 -19.41 8.19
C SER A 84 -46.27 -18.24 8.84
N LEU A 85 -46.45 -17.00 8.35
CA LEU A 85 -45.84 -15.83 8.96
C LEU A 85 -46.32 -15.53 10.39
N ARG A 86 -47.60 -15.87 10.69
CA ARG A 86 -48.13 -15.75 12.07
C ARG A 86 -47.50 -16.74 13.02
N GLU A 87 -47.31 -17.98 12.58
CA GLU A 87 -46.79 -19.09 13.37
C GLU A 87 -45.28 -19.01 13.55
N ASN A 88 -44.56 -18.72 12.50
CA ASN A 88 -43.12 -18.73 12.46
C ASN A 88 -42.47 -17.33 12.62
N GLN A 89 -41.34 -17.26 13.28
CA GLN A 89 -40.54 -16.01 13.39
C GLN A 89 -39.77 -15.70 12.10
N VAL A 90 -39.27 -16.73 11.42
CA VAL A 90 -38.54 -16.63 10.16
C VAL A 90 -39.20 -17.46 9.10
N LEU A 91 -39.44 -16.86 7.94
CA LEU A 91 -40.04 -17.52 6.77
C LEU A 91 -39.13 -17.32 5.56
N ILE A 92 -38.89 -18.40 4.82
CA ILE A 92 -38.15 -18.35 3.54
C ILE A 92 -39.12 -18.54 2.40
N VAL A 93 -39.19 -17.56 1.49
CA VAL A 93 -40.03 -17.63 0.28
C VAL A 93 -39.14 -17.81 -0.93
N ALA A 94 -39.05 -19.03 -1.38
CA ALA A 94 -38.28 -19.41 -2.57
C ALA A 94 -39.15 -19.35 -3.83
N GLY A 95 -38.58 -18.95 -4.94
CA GLY A 95 -39.31 -18.96 -6.21
C GLY A 95 -38.64 -18.19 -7.32
N ASP A 96 -39.03 -18.45 -8.55
CA ASP A 96 -38.43 -17.83 -9.73
C ASP A 96 -38.60 -16.31 -9.75
N THR A 97 -37.72 -15.61 -10.47
CA THR A 97 -37.89 -14.18 -10.74
C THR A 97 -39.15 -13.93 -11.57
N GLY A 98 -40.00 -12.98 -11.17
CA GLY A 98 -41.26 -12.68 -11.82
C GLY A 98 -42.47 -13.41 -11.22
N SER A 99 -42.30 -14.26 -10.19
CA SER A 99 -43.43 -14.88 -9.49
C SER A 99 -44.26 -13.91 -8.61
N GLY A 100 -43.86 -12.65 -8.53
CA GLY A 100 -44.54 -11.59 -7.77
C GLY A 100 -44.10 -11.44 -6.31
N LYS A 101 -43.08 -12.18 -5.81
CA LYS A 101 -42.61 -12.11 -4.43
C LYS A 101 -42.36 -10.67 -3.95
N THR A 102 -41.57 -9.97 -4.69
CA THR A 102 -41.11 -8.61 -4.34
C THR A 102 -42.27 -7.62 -4.16
N THR A 103 -43.31 -7.69 -4.95
CA THR A 103 -44.46 -6.77 -4.89
C THR A 103 -45.55 -7.22 -3.93
N GLN A 104 -45.79 -8.54 -3.83
CA GLN A 104 -46.90 -9.07 -3.05
C GLN A 104 -46.55 -9.30 -1.55
N LEU A 105 -45.31 -9.66 -1.20
CA LEU A 105 -44.97 -9.93 0.19
C LEU A 105 -45.23 -8.75 1.15
N PRO A 106 -44.95 -7.50 0.82
CA PRO A 106 -45.35 -6.37 1.67
C PRO A 106 -46.85 -6.27 1.87
N LYS A 107 -47.62 -6.58 0.84
CA LYS A 107 -49.11 -6.58 0.89
C LYS A 107 -49.62 -7.74 1.75
N ILE A 108 -49.02 -8.94 1.64
CA ILE A 108 -49.33 -10.10 2.48
C ILE A 108 -49.04 -9.80 3.95
N CYS A 109 -47.94 -9.09 4.26
CA CYS A 109 -47.67 -8.67 5.61
C CYS A 109 -48.73 -7.71 6.16
N LEU A 110 -49.21 -6.74 5.37
CA LEU A 110 -50.29 -5.85 5.77
C LEU A 110 -51.60 -6.62 6.01
N ASP A 111 -51.94 -7.57 5.15
CA ASP A 111 -53.11 -8.45 5.26
C ASP A 111 -53.00 -9.35 6.48
N ALA A 112 -51.84 -9.82 6.83
CA ALA A 112 -51.53 -10.57 8.05
C ALA A 112 -51.70 -9.72 9.35
N GLY A 113 -51.90 -8.41 9.24
CA GLY A 113 -52.05 -7.47 10.36
C GLY A 113 -50.78 -6.78 10.83
N TYR A 114 -49.67 -6.96 10.15
CA TYR A 114 -48.42 -6.24 10.43
C TYR A 114 -48.46 -4.83 9.85
N GLY A 115 -47.55 -3.95 10.28
CA GLY A 115 -47.56 -2.53 9.91
C GLY A 115 -48.38 -1.65 10.85
N VAL A 116 -49.05 -2.24 11.87
CA VAL A 116 -49.88 -1.54 12.85
C VAL A 116 -49.01 -1.02 13.99
N ARG A 117 -48.23 -1.88 14.59
CA ARG A 117 -47.39 -1.54 15.74
C ARG A 117 -45.99 -1.08 15.37
N GLY A 118 -45.54 -1.37 14.17
CA GLY A 118 -44.26 -1.01 13.63
C GLY A 118 -44.26 -0.95 12.11
N LEU A 119 -43.10 -0.81 11.53
CA LEU A 119 -42.90 -0.76 10.08
C LEU A 119 -42.68 -2.15 9.50
N ILE A 120 -43.10 -2.34 8.27
CA ILE A 120 -42.66 -3.42 7.41
C ILE A 120 -41.46 -2.88 6.60
N GLY A 121 -40.24 -3.32 6.94
CA GLY A 121 -39.02 -2.96 6.22
C GLY A 121 -38.79 -3.95 5.09
N HIS A 122 -38.57 -3.45 3.89
CA HIS A 122 -38.29 -4.29 2.73
C HIS A 122 -36.91 -3.89 2.14
N CYS A 123 -35.95 -4.73 2.37
CA CYS A 123 -34.57 -4.51 1.94
C CYS A 123 -34.36 -5.03 0.53
N GLN A 124 -33.87 -4.16 -0.36
CA GLN A 124 -33.55 -4.45 -1.76
C GLN A 124 -32.06 -4.25 -2.02
N PRO A 125 -31.38 -5.10 -2.81
CA PRO A 125 -29.95 -4.92 -3.09
C PRO A 125 -29.66 -3.71 -3.99
N ARG A 126 -30.66 -3.21 -4.72
CA ARG A 126 -30.49 -2.16 -5.74
C ARG A 126 -31.46 -1.00 -5.59
N ARG A 127 -30.94 0.23 -5.77
CA ARG A 127 -31.74 1.46 -5.65
C ARG A 127 -32.93 1.51 -6.58
N LEU A 128 -32.72 1.16 -7.88
CA LEU A 128 -33.78 1.19 -8.87
C LEU A 128 -34.92 0.23 -8.51
N ALA A 129 -34.57 -0.97 -8.03
CA ALA A 129 -35.57 -1.94 -7.57
C ALA A 129 -36.36 -1.37 -6.39
N ALA A 130 -35.70 -0.82 -5.35
CA ALA A 130 -36.41 -0.24 -4.20
C ALA A 130 -37.40 0.86 -4.60
N THR A 131 -37.03 1.76 -5.51
CA THR A 131 -37.91 2.87 -5.93
C THR A 131 -39.04 2.43 -6.84
N SER A 132 -38.79 1.55 -7.83
CA SER A 132 -39.79 1.06 -8.75
C SER A 132 -40.81 0.12 -8.10
N VAL A 133 -40.34 -0.75 -7.21
CA VAL A 133 -41.20 -1.64 -6.43
C VAL A 133 -42.07 -0.84 -5.45
N ALA A 134 -41.51 0.20 -4.79
CA ALA A 134 -42.31 1.06 -3.93
C ALA A 134 -43.45 1.74 -4.67
N ALA A 135 -43.16 2.29 -5.86
CA ALA A 135 -44.19 2.89 -6.71
C ALA A 135 -45.26 1.86 -7.09
N ARG A 136 -44.84 0.69 -7.54
CA ARG A 136 -45.73 -0.40 -7.94
C ARG A 136 -46.64 -0.89 -6.80
N VAL A 137 -46.06 -1.09 -5.58
CA VAL A 137 -46.82 -1.50 -4.40
C VAL A 137 -47.81 -0.41 -3.97
N ALA A 138 -47.43 0.87 -4.05
CA ALA A 138 -48.31 2.00 -3.78
C ALA A 138 -49.48 2.03 -4.77
N ASP A 139 -49.22 1.88 -6.06
CA ASP A 139 -50.24 1.84 -7.12
C ASP A 139 -51.22 0.68 -6.91
N GLU A 140 -50.72 -0.53 -6.60
CA GLU A 140 -51.54 -1.70 -6.31
C GLU A 140 -52.40 -1.59 -5.05
N LEU A 141 -51.99 -0.76 -4.09
CA LEU A 141 -52.75 -0.44 -2.87
C LEU A 141 -53.63 0.81 -3.02
N ASN A 142 -53.67 1.43 -4.20
CA ASN A 142 -54.38 2.67 -4.50
C ASN A 142 -54.02 3.83 -3.55
N THR A 143 -52.72 3.97 -3.21
CA THR A 143 -52.18 5.02 -2.34
C THR A 143 -51.14 5.82 -3.07
N LYS A 144 -50.96 7.08 -2.68
CA LYS A 144 -49.84 7.90 -3.19
C LYS A 144 -48.52 7.43 -2.60
N LEU A 145 -47.49 7.39 -3.43
CA LEU A 145 -46.15 7.06 -3.00
C LEU A 145 -45.65 8.08 -1.96
N GLY A 146 -45.24 7.60 -0.78
CA GLY A 146 -44.89 8.42 0.38
C GLY A 146 -45.96 8.50 1.46
N GLU A 147 -47.18 7.97 1.23
CA GLU A 147 -48.25 7.88 2.23
C GLU A 147 -48.19 6.55 3.01
N LEU A 148 -48.85 5.51 2.51
CA LEU A 148 -48.81 4.16 3.15
C LEU A 148 -47.52 3.41 2.82
N VAL A 149 -47.04 3.55 1.60
CA VAL A 149 -45.84 2.91 1.05
C VAL A 149 -44.84 4.00 0.71
N GLY A 150 -43.64 3.91 1.24
CA GLY A 150 -42.57 4.83 0.94
C GLY A 150 -41.24 4.11 0.70
N TYR A 151 -40.25 4.84 0.24
CA TYR A 151 -38.90 4.32 0.09
C TYR A 151 -37.86 5.25 0.69
N GLN A 152 -36.74 4.65 1.08
CA GLN A 152 -35.53 5.34 1.46
C GLN A 152 -34.33 4.66 0.80
N VAL A 153 -33.73 5.34 -0.14
CA VAL A 153 -32.49 4.93 -0.79
C VAL A 153 -31.43 6.00 -0.57
N ARG A 154 -30.19 5.65 -0.79
CA ARG A 154 -29.11 6.61 -0.70
C ARG A 154 -29.42 7.77 -1.64
N PHE A 155 -29.59 9.01 -1.10
CA PHE A 155 -29.82 10.28 -1.79
C PHE A 155 -31.26 10.61 -2.21
N ASN A 156 -32.22 9.73 -2.00
CA ASN A 156 -33.60 9.99 -2.34
C ASN A 156 -34.51 9.25 -1.39
N ASP A 157 -35.44 9.97 -0.78
CA ASP A 157 -36.47 9.41 0.06
C ASP A 157 -37.84 10.01 -0.29
N ARG A 158 -38.84 9.16 -0.23
CA ARG A 158 -40.27 9.53 -0.17
C ARG A 158 -40.89 8.70 0.94
N PHE A 159 -40.80 9.20 2.16
CA PHE A 159 -41.20 8.51 3.37
C PHE A 159 -41.81 9.50 4.35
N SER A 160 -43.04 9.30 4.75
CA SER A 160 -43.76 10.09 5.75
C SER A 160 -43.96 9.29 7.04
N GLU A 161 -44.43 9.95 8.09
CA GLU A 161 -44.79 9.28 9.37
C GLU A 161 -45.97 8.31 9.22
N ASN A 162 -46.81 8.48 8.21
CA ASN A 162 -47.94 7.60 7.91
C ASN A 162 -47.52 6.33 7.18
N CYS A 163 -46.30 6.27 6.65
CA CYS A 163 -45.84 5.05 5.97
C CYS A 163 -45.82 3.84 6.90
N ARG A 164 -46.32 2.73 6.40
CA ARG A 164 -46.33 1.43 7.09
C ARG A 164 -45.40 0.44 6.41
N VAL A 165 -45.21 0.61 5.09
CA VAL A 165 -44.22 -0.17 4.31
C VAL A 165 -43.10 0.74 3.88
N LYS A 166 -41.86 0.38 4.25
CA LYS A 166 -40.63 1.11 3.93
C LYS A 166 -39.71 0.25 3.07
N LEU A 167 -39.64 0.57 1.79
CA LEU A 167 -38.63 -0.04 0.93
C LEU A 167 -37.28 0.68 1.08
N MET A 168 -36.19 -0.05 1.16
CA MET A 168 -34.87 0.51 1.38
C MET A 168 -33.77 -0.36 0.78
N THR A 169 -32.60 0.23 0.54
CA THR A 169 -31.43 -0.56 0.16
C THR A 169 -30.76 -1.17 1.41
N ASP A 170 -29.96 -2.23 1.18
CA ASP A 170 -29.16 -2.91 2.20
C ASP A 170 -28.27 -1.92 2.98
N GLY A 171 -27.66 -0.95 2.30
CA GLY A 171 -26.86 0.10 2.95
C GLY A 171 -27.67 1.00 3.89
N ILE A 172 -28.96 1.26 3.59
CA ILE A 172 -29.83 2.04 4.50
C ILE A 172 -30.21 1.21 5.74
N LEU A 173 -30.58 -0.06 5.55
CA LEU A 173 -30.87 -0.94 6.68
C LEU A 173 -29.66 -1.06 7.61
N LEU A 174 -28.45 -1.14 7.07
CA LEU A 174 -27.22 -1.14 7.85
C LEU A 174 -26.97 0.17 8.62
N ALA A 175 -27.31 1.31 8.03
CA ALA A 175 -27.23 2.60 8.72
C ALA A 175 -28.25 2.69 9.86
N GLU A 176 -29.44 2.12 9.68
CA GLU A 176 -30.46 2.04 10.74
C GLU A 176 -30.03 1.11 11.88
N ILE A 177 -29.41 -0.02 11.61
CA ILE A 177 -28.81 -0.90 12.60
C ILE A 177 -27.79 -0.15 13.47
N GLN A 178 -27.05 0.81 12.90
CA GLN A 178 -26.10 1.64 13.68
C GLN A 178 -26.81 2.57 14.66
N SER A 179 -27.95 3.14 14.26
CA SER A 179 -28.70 4.09 15.09
C SER A 179 -29.66 3.39 16.04
N ASP A 180 -30.25 2.27 15.64
CA ASP A 180 -31.16 1.42 16.39
C ASP A 180 -30.74 -0.06 16.28
N PRO A 181 -29.83 -0.51 17.15
CA PRO A 181 -29.32 -1.90 17.11
C PRO A 181 -30.38 -2.99 17.33
N TYR A 182 -31.55 -2.63 17.80
CA TYR A 182 -32.65 -3.56 17.98
C TYR A 182 -33.67 -3.51 16.83
N LEU A 183 -33.51 -2.62 15.84
CA LEU A 183 -34.49 -2.37 14.80
C LEU A 183 -35.91 -2.20 15.39
N SER A 184 -35.99 -1.47 16.50
CA SER A 184 -37.16 -1.37 17.34
C SER A 184 -38.40 -0.82 16.62
N LYS A 185 -38.21 -0.06 15.54
CA LYS A 185 -39.26 0.49 14.69
C LYS A 185 -39.96 -0.55 13.80
N TYR A 186 -39.36 -1.74 13.60
CA TYR A 186 -39.84 -2.73 12.64
C TYR A 186 -40.61 -3.86 13.32
N GLU A 187 -41.72 -4.26 12.72
CA GLU A 187 -42.46 -5.48 13.02
C GLU A 187 -42.04 -6.63 12.13
N VAL A 188 -41.79 -6.33 10.85
CA VAL A 188 -41.35 -7.29 9.83
C VAL A 188 -40.15 -6.70 9.09
N VAL A 189 -39.16 -7.53 8.84
CA VAL A 189 -38.03 -7.21 7.94
C VAL A 189 -38.03 -8.24 6.80
N ILE A 190 -38.19 -7.78 5.59
CA ILE A 190 -38.07 -8.58 4.37
C ILE A 190 -36.69 -8.35 3.79
N VAL A 191 -35.88 -9.40 3.63
CA VAL A 191 -34.60 -9.38 2.92
C VAL A 191 -34.82 -10.02 1.55
N ASP A 192 -34.92 -9.18 0.54
CA ASP A 192 -35.23 -9.62 -0.83
C ASP A 192 -33.94 -9.93 -1.62
N GLU A 193 -34.05 -10.85 -2.58
CA GLU A 193 -32.94 -11.29 -3.43
C GLU A 193 -31.70 -11.75 -2.66
N ALA A 194 -31.91 -12.44 -1.51
CA ALA A 194 -30.80 -12.87 -0.63
C ALA A 194 -29.77 -13.76 -1.34
N HIS A 195 -30.13 -14.41 -2.42
CA HIS A 195 -29.24 -15.22 -3.24
C HIS A 195 -28.19 -14.41 -4.02
N GLU A 196 -28.28 -13.07 -4.12
CA GLU A 196 -27.23 -12.24 -4.69
C GLU A 196 -25.98 -12.24 -3.79
N ARG A 197 -26.11 -12.59 -2.51
CA ARG A 197 -25.01 -12.81 -1.56
C ARG A 197 -23.99 -11.65 -1.54
N SER A 198 -24.51 -10.40 -1.60
CA SER A 198 -23.66 -9.23 -1.40
C SER A 198 -23.09 -9.20 0.03
N LEU A 199 -21.94 -8.52 0.21
CA LEU A 199 -21.29 -8.38 1.51
C LEU A 199 -22.22 -7.82 2.58
N ASN A 200 -23.06 -6.86 2.22
CA ASN A 200 -24.05 -6.27 3.11
C ASN A 200 -25.17 -7.24 3.46
N ILE A 201 -25.68 -8.00 2.51
CA ILE A 201 -26.74 -8.99 2.72
C ILE A 201 -26.24 -10.10 3.67
N ASP A 202 -25.05 -10.65 3.44
CA ASP A 202 -24.49 -11.69 4.31
C ASP A 202 -24.28 -11.19 5.76
N PHE A 203 -23.86 -9.92 5.92
CA PHE A 203 -23.79 -9.31 7.23
C PHE A 203 -25.16 -9.11 7.88
N ILE A 204 -26.17 -8.63 7.12
CA ILE A 204 -27.54 -8.45 7.61
C ILE A 204 -28.14 -9.79 8.07
N LEU A 205 -27.98 -10.86 7.29
CA LEU A 205 -28.46 -12.19 7.63
C LEU A 205 -27.86 -12.70 8.95
N GLY A 206 -26.56 -12.59 9.12
CA GLY A 206 -25.89 -12.95 10.36
C GLY A 206 -26.32 -12.07 11.55
N TYR A 207 -26.56 -10.79 11.30
CA TYR A 207 -27.06 -9.85 12.31
C TYR A 207 -28.50 -10.21 12.73
N LEU A 208 -29.40 -10.43 11.77
CA LEU A 208 -30.79 -10.83 12.02
C LEU A 208 -30.86 -12.15 12.77
N LYS A 209 -30.02 -13.13 12.44
CA LYS A 209 -29.91 -14.39 13.21
C LYS A 209 -29.62 -14.16 14.70
N ARG A 210 -28.78 -13.18 15.03
CA ARG A 210 -28.53 -12.81 16.43
C ARG A 210 -29.66 -11.99 17.04
N LEU A 211 -30.36 -11.20 16.23
CA LEU A 211 -31.42 -10.32 16.71
C LEU A 211 -32.69 -11.09 17.08
N ILE A 212 -33.05 -12.12 16.33
CA ILE A 212 -34.24 -12.94 16.59
C ILE A 212 -34.20 -13.59 17.97
N SER A 213 -33.04 -13.94 18.51
CA SER A 213 -32.90 -14.48 19.86
C SER A 213 -33.14 -13.44 20.97
N LYS A 214 -33.27 -12.17 20.62
CA LYS A 214 -33.48 -11.03 21.56
C LYS A 214 -34.83 -10.36 21.36
N ARG A 215 -35.48 -10.61 20.22
CA ARG A 215 -36.74 -9.99 19.80
C ARG A 215 -37.67 -11.03 19.22
N ASP A 216 -38.38 -11.74 20.11
CA ASP A 216 -39.33 -12.82 19.75
C ASP A 216 -40.47 -12.33 18.86
N GLU A 217 -40.83 -11.02 18.97
CA GLU A 217 -41.91 -10.41 18.18
C GLU A 217 -41.52 -10.00 16.75
N LEU A 218 -40.23 -9.92 16.45
CA LEU A 218 -39.75 -9.52 15.10
C LEU A 218 -39.92 -10.68 14.12
N LYS A 219 -40.60 -10.41 13.02
CA LYS A 219 -40.77 -11.37 11.92
C LYS A 219 -39.72 -11.08 10.82
N ILE A 220 -39.15 -12.13 10.24
CA ILE A 220 -38.19 -12.02 9.15
C ILE A 220 -38.67 -12.84 7.97
N ILE A 221 -38.70 -12.24 6.79
CA ILE A 221 -38.96 -12.93 5.53
C ILE A 221 -37.70 -12.85 4.68
N ILE A 222 -37.17 -13.97 4.24
CA ILE A 222 -36.03 -14.04 3.32
C ILE A 222 -36.53 -14.52 1.99
N THR A 223 -36.33 -13.72 0.94
CA THR A 223 -36.65 -14.20 -0.41
C THR A 223 -35.40 -14.65 -1.13
N SER A 224 -35.56 -15.72 -1.90
CA SER A 224 -34.49 -16.24 -2.74
C SER A 224 -35.07 -16.67 -4.08
N ALA A 225 -34.27 -16.66 -5.14
CA ALA A 225 -34.53 -17.55 -6.28
C ALA A 225 -34.44 -19.00 -5.76
N THR A 226 -34.83 -19.99 -6.57
CA THR A 226 -34.86 -21.42 -6.20
C THR A 226 -33.48 -22.01 -5.85
N ILE A 227 -32.50 -21.17 -5.59
CA ILE A 227 -31.08 -21.48 -5.42
C ILE A 227 -30.74 -21.51 -3.93
N ASP A 228 -30.11 -22.59 -3.44
CA ASP A 228 -29.50 -22.75 -2.13
C ASP A 228 -30.43 -22.50 -0.92
N VAL A 229 -31.73 -22.82 -1.10
CA VAL A 229 -32.79 -22.57 -0.10
C VAL A 229 -32.53 -23.32 1.21
N ASP A 230 -32.04 -24.54 1.13
CA ASP A 230 -31.70 -25.37 2.30
C ASP A 230 -30.64 -24.72 3.20
N LYS A 231 -29.70 -24.01 2.60
CA LYS A 231 -28.66 -23.30 3.33
C LYS A 231 -29.23 -22.16 4.17
N PHE A 232 -30.18 -21.39 3.62
CA PHE A 232 -30.86 -20.34 4.36
C PHE A 232 -31.73 -20.94 5.49
N SER A 233 -32.47 -22.02 5.20
CA SER A 233 -33.29 -22.72 6.18
C SER A 233 -32.44 -23.22 7.35
N ASN A 234 -31.35 -23.93 7.07
CA ASN A 234 -30.42 -24.43 8.08
C ASN A 234 -29.77 -23.29 8.88
N HIS A 235 -29.41 -22.18 8.22
CA HIS A 235 -28.87 -21.02 8.91
C HIS A 235 -29.85 -20.45 9.94
N PHE A 236 -31.15 -20.42 9.67
CA PHE A 236 -32.18 -19.94 10.58
C PHE A 236 -32.89 -21.08 11.34
N ASN A 237 -32.12 -22.09 11.78
CA ASN A 237 -32.60 -23.18 12.64
C ASN A 237 -33.75 -23.99 11.99
N ARG A 238 -33.63 -24.34 10.72
CA ARG A 238 -34.62 -25.03 9.90
C ARG A 238 -35.92 -24.23 9.72
N ALA A 239 -35.76 -22.94 9.45
CA ALA A 239 -36.89 -22.06 9.12
C ALA A 239 -37.75 -22.65 7.99
N GLU A 240 -39.06 -22.46 8.09
CA GLU A 240 -40.04 -22.95 7.09
C GLU A 240 -39.75 -22.35 5.71
N VAL A 241 -39.89 -23.16 4.69
CA VAL A 241 -39.67 -22.81 3.29
C VAL A 241 -40.95 -22.97 2.48
N ILE A 242 -41.44 -21.87 1.92
CA ILE A 242 -42.53 -21.88 0.97
C ILE A 242 -41.98 -21.69 -0.44
N SER A 243 -42.13 -22.72 -1.26
CA SER A 243 -41.68 -22.70 -2.67
C SER A 243 -42.78 -22.26 -3.60
N VAL A 244 -42.60 -21.11 -4.23
CA VAL A 244 -43.53 -20.53 -5.23
C VAL A 244 -43.00 -20.85 -6.61
N LYS A 245 -43.56 -21.88 -7.26
CA LYS A 245 -43.21 -22.21 -8.64
C LYS A 245 -43.74 -21.14 -9.59
N GLY A 246 -42.86 -20.54 -10.36
CA GLY A 246 -43.23 -19.59 -11.43
C GLY A 246 -43.99 -20.31 -12.56
N ARG A 247 -44.88 -19.58 -13.26
CA ARG A 247 -45.37 -20.01 -14.58
C ARG A 247 -44.26 -19.78 -15.58
N MET A 248 -43.44 -20.80 -15.85
CA MET A 248 -42.43 -20.74 -16.89
C MET A 248 -42.79 -21.71 -18.02
N PHE A 249 -42.70 -21.20 -19.21
CA PHE A 249 -42.80 -22.02 -20.41
C PHE A 249 -41.51 -22.81 -20.61
N PRO A 250 -41.54 -23.95 -21.29
CA PRO A 250 -40.33 -24.72 -21.59
C PRO A 250 -39.27 -23.89 -22.30
N VAL A 251 -38.03 -24.12 -21.97
CA VAL A 251 -36.88 -23.47 -22.62
C VAL A 251 -35.97 -24.56 -23.17
N GLU A 252 -35.89 -24.63 -24.49
CA GLU A 252 -34.94 -25.47 -25.19
C GLU A 252 -33.52 -24.97 -24.96
N THR A 253 -32.59 -25.87 -24.61
CA THR A 253 -31.19 -25.50 -24.44
C THR A 253 -30.34 -26.12 -25.53
N ARG A 254 -29.67 -25.26 -26.32
CA ARG A 254 -28.80 -25.71 -27.43
C ARG A 254 -27.35 -25.38 -27.04
N TYR A 255 -26.45 -26.37 -27.12
CA TYR A 255 -25.02 -26.19 -26.85
C TYR A 255 -24.29 -26.05 -28.19
N LEU A 256 -23.62 -24.90 -28.39
CA LEU A 256 -22.84 -24.58 -29.59
C LEU A 256 -21.43 -24.15 -29.16
N PRO A 257 -20.52 -25.10 -28.86
CA PRO A 257 -19.18 -24.79 -28.32
C PRO A 257 -18.32 -23.99 -29.29
N MET A 258 -17.39 -23.21 -28.75
CA MET A 258 -16.49 -22.36 -29.54
C MET A 258 -15.48 -23.19 -30.37
N ASN A 259 -15.08 -24.37 -29.90
CA ASN A 259 -14.10 -25.23 -30.52
C ASN A 259 -14.77 -26.52 -31.00
N LEU A 260 -15.32 -26.53 -32.22
CA LEU A 260 -15.46 -27.76 -32.96
C LEU A 260 -14.24 -27.89 -33.85
N ALA A 261 -13.53 -29.02 -33.73
CA ALA A 261 -12.35 -29.37 -34.49
C ALA A 261 -12.70 -29.41 -36.00
N SER A 262 -12.50 -28.31 -36.69
CA SER A 262 -12.43 -28.19 -38.12
C SER A 262 -11.48 -27.09 -38.49
N GLU A 263 -10.67 -27.28 -39.48
CA GLU A 263 -9.53 -26.45 -39.97
C GLU A 263 -9.89 -25.01 -40.37
N GLU A 264 -11.05 -24.48 -40.03
CA GLU A 264 -11.42 -23.09 -40.23
C GLU A 264 -10.89 -22.20 -39.10
N LYS A 265 -10.34 -21.05 -39.48
CA LYS A 265 -9.85 -20.00 -38.56
C LYS A 265 -10.70 -19.86 -37.31
N GLU A 266 -10.08 -19.87 -36.13
CA GLU A 266 -10.75 -19.64 -34.84
C GLU A 266 -11.64 -18.38 -34.90
N LYS A 267 -12.96 -18.57 -34.91
CA LYS A 267 -13.91 -17.44 -34.86
C LYS A 267 -13.87 -16.79 -33.48
N THR A 268 -13.85 -15.48 -33.47
CA THR A 268 -13.98 -14.70 -32.23
C THR A 268 -15.33 -14.88 -31.55
N ILE A 269 -15.42 -14.59 -30.25
CA ILE A 269 -16.72 -14.62 -29.53
C ILE A 269 -17.77 -13.74 -30.23
N SER A 270 -17.34 -12.56 -30.70
CA SER A 270 -18.22 -11.61 -31.39
C SER A 270 -18.77 -12.16 -32.72
N GLU A 271 -17.99 -12.94 -33.46
CA GLU A 271 -18.41 -13.57 -34.70
C GLU A 271 -19.39 -14.72 -34.44
N LYS A 272 -19.14 -15.59 -33.44
CA LYS A 272 -20.07 -16.67 -33.08
C LYS A 272 -21.39 -16.15 -32.53
N VAL A 273 -21.35 -15.11 -31.72
CA VAL A 273 -22.55 -14.39 -31.27
C VAL A 273 -23.33 -13.87 -32.47
N CYS A 274 -22.62 -13.27 -33.44
CA CYS A 274 -23.28 -12.77 -34.66
C CYS A 274 -23.96 -13.89 -35.48
N ASP A 275 -23.28 -15.00 -35.69
CA ASP A 275 -23.82 -16.15 -36.40
C ASP A 275 -25.06 -16.74 -35.69
N SER A 276 -24.99 -16.86 -34.36
CA SER A 276 -26.11 -17.31 -33.52
C SER A 276 -27.31 -16.35 -33.60
N VAL A 277 -27.07 -15.03 -33.53
CA VAL A 277 -28.10 -14.00 -33.67
C VAL A 277 -28.78 -14.10 -35.02
N ILE A 278 -28.03 -14.27 -36.12
CA ILE A 278 -28.56 -14.36 -37.45
C ILE A 278 -29.40 -15.65 -37.62
N SER A 279 -28.93 -16.76 -37.04
CA SER A 279 -29.71 -18.02 -37.04
C SER A 279 -31.05 -17.87 -36.33
N LEU A 280 -31.03 -17.29 -35.12
CA LEU A 280 -32.24 -17.03 -34.33
C LEU A 280 -33.17 -15.98 -34.99
N ALA A 281 -32.62 -14.96 -35.64
CA ALA A 281 -33.40 -13.96 -36.36
C ALA A 281 -34.17 -14.59 -37.56
N ARG A 282 -33.55 -15.55 -38.26
CA ARG A 282 -34.23 -16.33 -39.30
C ARG A 282 -35.34 -17.22 -38.71
N GLU A 283 -35.12 -17.85 -37.57
CA GLU A 283 -36.09 -18.63 -36.84
C GLU A 283 -37.27 -17.76 -36.36
N ALA A 284 -36.98 -16.60 -35.79
CA ALA A 284 -37.97 -15.62 -35.35
C ALA A 284 -38.85 -15.09 -36.50
N SER A 285 -38.30 -14.96 -37.72
CA SER A 285 -39.01 -14.45 -38.88
C SER A 285 -40.05 -15.45 -39.42
N LYS A 286 -39.97 -16.74 -39.05
CA LYS A 286 -40.93 -17.79 -39.44
C LYS A 286 -42.09 -17.93 -38.44
N GLY A 287 -42.02 -17.33 -37.26
CA GLY A 287 -43.03 -17.43 -36.20
C GLY A 287 -43.99 -16.22 -36.19
N ILE A 288 -45.22 -16.45 -35.74
CA ILE A 288 -46.30 -15.43 -35.63
C ILE A 288 -46.32 -14.76 -34.22
N SER A 289 -45.30 -14.98 -33.40
CA SER A 289 -45.30 -14.57 -32.02
C SER A 289 -44.94 -13.07 -31.79
N ASP A 290 -45.56 -12.47 -30.75
CA ASP A 290 -45.25 -11.12 -30.28
C ASP A 290 -43.91 -11.06 -29.52
N ALA A 291 -43.48 -12.17 -28.89
CA ALA A 291 -42.17 -12.27 -28.25
C ALA A 291 -41.13 -12.80 -29.25
N LYS A 292 -40.17 -11.99 -29.64
CA LYS A 292 -39.16 -12.35 -30.65
C LYS A 292 -37.74 -11.83 -30.33
N ASP A 293 -37.58 -11.07 -29.26
CA ASP A 293 -36.33 -10.41 -28.94
C ASP A 293 -35.26 -11.39 -28.45
N ILE A 294 -34.00 -11.03 -28.78
CA ILE A 294 -32.82 -11.83 -28.48
C ILE A 294 -32.01 -11.10 -27.40
N LEU A 295 -31.76 -11.78 -26.28
CA LEU A 295 -30.86 -11.28 -25.21
C LEU A 295 -29.53 -12.02 -25.27
N VAL A 296 -28.43 -11.29 -25.39
CA VAL A 296 -27.08 -11.85 -25.48
C VAL A 296 -26.29 -11.44 -24.23
N PHE A 297 -25.73 -12.42 -23.53
CA PHE A 297 -24.84 -12.18 -22.37
C PHE A 297 -23.38 -12.20 -22.79
N LEU A 298 -22.69 -11.07 -22.55
CA LEU A 298 -21.26 -10.83 -22.84
C LEU A 298 -20.52 -10.44 -21.56
N SER A 299 -19.21 -10.67 -21.52
CA SER A 299 -18.43 -10.46 -20.31
C SER A 299 -18.11 -8.98 -20.06
N SER A 300 -18.03 -8.14 -21.10
CA SER A 300 -17.54 -6.79 -21.01
C SER A 300 -18.18 -5.82 -22.00
N GLU A 301 -18.10 -4.54 -21.68
CA GLU A 301 -18.51 -3.44 -22.57
C GLU A 301 -17.74 -3.47 -23.90
N ARG A 302 -16.46 -3.86 -23.89
CA ARG A 302 -15.64 -4.00 -25.11
C ARG A 302 -16.24 -5.05 -26.04
N GLU A 303 -16.58 -6.22 -25.52
CA GLU A 303 -17.22 -7.28 -26.31
C GLU A 303 -18.59 -6.85 -26.83
N ILE A 304 -19.38 -6.10 -26.05
CA ILE A 304 -20.67 -5.53 -26.50
C ILE A 304 -20.45 -4.60 -27.70
N ARG A 305 -19.48 -3.71 -27.64
CA ARG A 305 -19.15 -2.79 -28.75
C ARG A 305 -18.67 -3.55 -29.98
N GLU A 306 -17.83 -4.56 -29.78
CA GLU A 306 -17.30 -5.39 -30.87
C GLU A 306 -18.42 -6.22 -31.54
N ALA A 307 -19.23 -6.94 -30.78
CA ALA A 307 -20.37 -7.68 -31.27
C ALA A 307 -21.39 -6.76 -31.98
N SER A 308 -21.65 -5.56 -31.43
CA SER A 308 -22.52 -4.55 -32.06
C SER A 308 -21.95 -4.10 -33.41
N ARG A 309 -20.60 -3.90 -33.52
CA ARG A 309 -19.95 -3.53 -34.77
C ARG A 309 -20.06 -4.64 -35.83
N VAL A 310 -19.81 -5.90 -35.41
CA VAL A 310 -19.87 -7.07 -36.29
C VAL A 310 -21.29 -7.26 -36.81
N LEU A 311 -22.29 -7.17 -35.93
CA LEU A 311 -23.70 -7.29 -36.31
C LEU A 311 -24.14 -6.19 -37.28
N ARG A 312 -23.77 -4.95 -37.07
CA ARG A 312 -24.10 -3.83 -37.98
C ARG A 312 -23.45 -3.96 -39.35
N LYS A 313 -22.24 -4.53 -39.43
CA LYS A 313 -21.55 -4.77 -40.73
C LYS A 313 -22.31 -5.74 -41.61
N LYS A 314 -23.02 -6.74 -41.04
CA LYS A 314 -23.81 -7.75 -41.81
C LYS A 314 -25.13 -7.22 -42.34
N LYS A 315 -25.48 -5.93 -42.15
CA LYS A 315 -26.61 -5.18 -42.74
C LYS A 315 -27.94 -5.99 -42.75
N HIS A 316 -28.29 -6.66 -41.67
CA HIS A 316 -29.58 -7.38 -41.63
C HIS A 316 -30.75 -6.38 -41.57
N LYS A 317 -31.66 -6.41 -42.52
CA LYS A 317 -32.85 -5.53 -42.56
C LYS A 317 -33.73 -5.86 -41.35
N ASN A 318 -34.24 -4.85 -40.64
CA ASN A 318 -35.18 -4.94 -39.51
C ASN A 318 -34.61 -5.48 -38.18
N LEU A 319 -33.29 -5.23 -37.87
CA LEU A 319 -32.70 -5.60 -36.61
C LEU A 319 -32.32 -4.33 -35.81
N GLU A 320 -32.93 -4.12 -34.65
CA GLU A 320 -32.54 -3.05 -33.71
C GLU A 320 -31.52 -3.59 -32.67
N ILE A 321 -30.32 -3.06 -32.63
CA ILE A 321 -29.25 -3.50 -31.70
C ILE A 321 -29.16 -2.50 -30.57
N LEU A 322 -29.43 -2.95 -29.34
CA LEU A 322 -29.42 -2.16 -28.12
C LEU A 322 -28.35 -2.69 -27.14
N PRO A 323 -27.39 -1.88 -26.71
CA PRO A 323 -26.47 -2.26 -25.65
C PRO A 323 -27.14 -2.10 -24.27
N LEU A 324 -26.77 -2.97 -23.31
CA LEU A 324 -27.23 -2.90 -21.92
C LEU A 324 -26.11 -3.26 -20.94
N TYR A 325 -25.56 -2.26 -20.33
CA TYR A 325 -24.54 -2.41 -19.26
C TYR A 325 -24.65 -1.28 -18.23
N ALA A 326 -24.10 -1.49 -17.05
CA ALA A 326 -24.29 -0.59 -15.89
C ALA A 326 -23.86 0.86 -16.14
N ARG A 327 -22.88 1.08 -17.03
CA ARG A 327 -22.35 2.42 -17.35
C ARG A 327 -23.17 3.20 -18.37
N LEU A 328 -24.18 2.58 -18.99
CA LEU A 328 -25.03 3.28 -19.95
C LEU A 328 -25.88 4.37 -19.28
N PRO A 329 -26.08 5.52 -19.94
CA PRO A 329 -27.05 6.53 -19.49
C PRO A 329 -28.43 5.92 -19.30
N GLN A 330 -29.18 6.39 -18.30
CA GLN A 330 -30.53 5.88 -18.00
C GLN A 330 -31.50 6.04 -19.19
N SER A 331 -31.34 7.08 -19.99
CA SER A 331 -32.13 7.30 -21.24
C SER A 331 -31.91 6.17 -22.26
N GLU A 332 -30.69 5.68 -22.39
CA GLU A 332 -30.36 4.56 -23.28
C GLU A 332 -30.84 3.23 -22.71
N GLN A 333 -30.61 3.03 -21.36
CA GLN A 333 -31.16 1.83 -20.70
C GLN A 333 -32.68 1.74 -20.80
N SER A 334 -33.41 2.86 -20.73
CA SER A 334 -34.87 2.87 -20.83
C SER A 334 -35.41 2.54 -22.22
N ARG A 335 -34.58 2.56 -23.27
CA ARG A 335 -34.98 2.20 -24.64
C ARG A 335 -35.44 0.75 -24.74
N ILE A 336 -34.87 -0.16 -23.93
CA ILE A 336 -35.24 -1.59 -23.93
C ILE A 336 -36.70 -1.82 -23.50
N PHE A 337 -37.30 -0.88 -22.76
CA PHE A 337 -38.70 -0.99 -22.28
C PHE A 337 -39.73 -0.35 -23.21
N LYS A 338 -39.26 0.39 -24.22
CA LYS A 338 -40.19 1.02 -25.17
C LYS A 338 -40.84 -0.03 -26.06
N GLU A 339 -42.12 0.15 -26.37
CA GLU A 339 -42.83 -0.67 -27.35
C GLU A 339 -42.16 -0.59 -28.72
N HIS A 340 -42.17 -1.69 -29.44
CA HIS A 340 -41.53 -1.83 -30.75
C HIS A 340 -42.15 -2.96 -31.58
N THR A 341 -41.96 -2.89 -32.87
CA THR A 341 -42.43 -3.90 -33.85
C THR A 341 -41.28 -4.64 -34.52
N THR A 342 -40.04 -4.07 -34.45
CA THR A 342 -38.81 -4.64 -35.02
C THR A 342 -38.21 -5.69 -34.10
N LEU A 343 -37.46 -6.64 -34.65
CA LEU A 343 -36.68 -7.60 -33.86
C LEU A 343 -35.55 -6.88 -33.14
N ARG A 344 -35.46 -7.00 -31.81
CA ARG A 344 -34.40 -6.43 -31.02
C ARG A 344 -33.36 -7.46 -30.61
N VAL A 345 -32.10 -7.03 -30.68
CA VAL A 345 -30.96 -7.75 -30.09
C VAL A 345 -30.39 -6.89 -28.96
N ILE A 346 -30.51 -7.38 -27.74
CA ILE A 346 -30.04 -6.71 -26.55
C ILE A 346 -28.71 -7.34 -26.12
N LEU A 347 -27.61 -6.62 -26.34
CA LEU A 347 -26.28 -7.06 -25.97
C LEU A 347 -26.00 -6.61 -24.53
N SER A 348 -25.96 -7.54 -23.57
CA SER A 348 -25.91 -7.22 -22.14
C SER A 348 -24.74 -7.85 -21.42
N THR A 349 -24.32 -7.19 -20.37
CA THR A 349 -23.50 -7.82 -19.30
C THR A 349 -24.43 -8.57 -18.33
N ASN A 350 -23.87 -9.06 -17.21
CA ASN A 350 -24.65 -9.69 -16.12
C ASN A 350 -25.71 -8.76 -15.47
N VAL A 351 -25.83 -7.51 -15.89
CA VAL A 351 -26.91 -6.58 -15.45
C VAL A 351 -28.30 -7.13 -15.78
N ALA A 352 -28.48 -7.83 -16.92
CA ALA A 352 -29.75 -8.44 -17.29
C ALA A 352 -29.96 -9.81 -16.63
N GLU A 353 -29.04 -10.34 -15.86
CA GLU A 353 -29.10 -11.67 -15.25
C GLU A 353 -30.09 -11.74 -14.08
N THR A 354 -30.15 -10.70 -13.23
CA THR A 354 -30.97 -10.69 -12.00
C THR A 354 -31.92 -9.49 -11.94
N SER A 355 -31.46 -8.28 -12.23
CA SER A 355 -32.05 -7.03 -11.78
C SER A 355 -33.05 -6.38 -12.70
N ILE A 356 -33.02 -6.69 -13.98
CA ILE A 356 -33.85 -6.04 -14.99
C ILE A 356 -34.69 -7.10 -15.72
N THR A 357 -36.01 -6.94 -15.66
CA THR A 357 -36.91 -7.78 -16.47
C THR A 357 -37.06 -7.14 -17.84
N VAL A 358 -36.37 -7.69 -18.83
CA VAL A 358 -36.49 -7.24 -20.21
C VAL A 358 -37.74 -7.88 -20.81
N PRO A 359 -38.66 -7.11 -21.38
CA PRO A 359 -39.89 -7.63 -21.97
C PRO A 359 -39.61 -8.34 -23.30
N LYS A 360 -40.53 -9.21 -23.72
CA LYS A 360 -40.58 -9.83 -25.05
C LYS A 360 -39.37 -10.70 -25.46
N ILE A 361 -38.58 -11.17 -24.48
CA ILE A 361 -37.41 -12.04 -24.73
C ILE A 361 -37.89 -13.47 -25.00
N LYS A 362 -37.63 -13.98 -26.22
CA LYS A 362 -37.81 -15.37 -26.61
C LYS A 362 -36.51 -16.13 -26.67
N TYR A 363 -35.43 -15.46 -27.04
CA TYR A 363 -34.11 -16.07 -27.29
C TYR A 363 -33.04 -15.54 -26.37
N VAL A 364 -32.23 -16.45 -25.84
CA VAL A 364 -31.04 -16.09 -25.00
C VAL A 364 -29.79 -16.69 -25.64
N ILE A 365 -28.73 -15.91 -25.74
CA ILE A 365 -27.40 -16.39 -26.08
C ILE A 365 -26.48 -16.14 -24.86
N ASP A 366 -25.91 -17.24 -24.34
CA ASP A 366 -25.02 -17.20 -23.16
C ASP A 366 -23.60 -17.61 -23.54
N THR A 367 -22.67 -16.67 -23.46
CA THR A 367 -21.22 -16.92 -23.65
C THR A 367 -20.59 -17.72 -22.52
N GLY A 368 -21.28 -17.88 -21.39
CA GLY A 368 -20.78 -18.58 -20.22
C GLY A 368 -19.70 -17.82 -19.41
N LEU A 369 -19.48 -16.54 -19.72
CA LEU A 369 -18.46 -15.70 -19.11
C LEU A 369 -19.07 -14.49 -18.41
N ALA A 370 -18.42 -14.01 -17.35
CA ALA A 370 -18.72 -12.74 -16.69
C ALA A 370 -17.48 -12.13 -16.06
N ARG A 371 -17.49 -10.82 -15.83
CA ARG A 371 -16.51 -10.16 -14.95
C ARG A 371 -16.95 -10.27 -13.51
N ILE A 372 -16.12 -10.91 -12.69
CA ILE A 372 -16.40 -11.12 -11.28
C ILE A 372 -15.33 -10.38 -10.47
N SER A 373 -15.77 -9.55 -9.53
CA SER A 373 -14.86 -8.81 -8.66
C SER A 373 -14.22 -9.76 -7.63
N ARG A 374 -12.87 -9.80 -7.60
CA ARG A 374 -12.09 -10.55 -6.63
C ARG A 374 -11.00 -9.67 -6.01
N TYR A 375 -10.81 -9.79 -4.71
CA TYR A 375 -9.74 -9.12 -4.00
C TYR A 375 -8.48 -9.99 -4.01
N SER A 376 -7.39 -9.46 -4.52
CA SER A 376 -6.09 -10.10 -4.46
C SER A 376 -5.37 -9.76 -3.16
N PHE A 377 -5.15 -10.75 -2.30
CA PHE A 377 -4.43 -10.57 -1.04
C PHE A 377 -2.94 -10.25 -1.24
N GLN A 378 -2.35 -10.72 -2.33
CA GLN A 378 -0.96 -10.41 -2.68
C GLN A 378 -0.77 -8.95 -3.11
N SER A 379 -1.59 -8.51 -4.07
CA SER A 379 -1.49 -7.15 -4.61
C SER A 379 -2.31 -6.11 -3.83
N LYS A 380 -3.19 -6.53 -2.89
CA LYS A 380 -4.15 -5.70 -2.15
C LYS A 380 -5.05 -4.83 -3.04
N ILE A 381 -5.39 -5.35 -4.21
CA ILE A 381 -6.21 -4.69 -5.23
C ILE A 381 -7.40 -5.54 -5.55
N GLN A 382 -8.51 -4.85 -5.85
CA GLN A 382 -9.69 -5.46 -6.42
C GLN A 382 -9.48 -5.66 -7.93
N ARG A 383 -9.58 -6.91 -8.37
CA ARG A 383 -9.46 -7.33 -9.78
C ARG A 383 -10.83 -7.62 -10.34
N LEU A 384 -10.98 -7.49 -11.64
CA LEU A 384 -12.19 -7.84 -12.38
C LEU A 384 -11.84 -8.84 -13.49
N PRO A 385 -11.37 -10.04 -13.13
CA PRO A 385 -11.09 -11.07 -14.13
C PRO A 385 -12.38 -11.49 -14.87
N ILE A 386 -12.21 -11.94 -16.10
CA ILE A 386 -13.26 -12.63 -16.83
C ILE A 386 -13.18 -14.10 -16.41
N GLU A 387 -14.27 -14.59 -15.81
CA GLU A 387 -14.35 -15.97 -15.29
C GLU A 387 -15.57 -16.67 -15.88
N LYS A 388 -15.54 -18.02 -15.85
CA LYS A 388 -16.70 -18.85 -16.16
C LYS A 388 -17.77 -18.64 -15.09
N ILE A 389 -19.02 -18.46 -15.51
CA ILE A 389 -20.16 -18.32 -14.61
C ILE A 389 -20.52 -19.68 -13.98
N SER A 390 -21.18 -19.65 -12.83
CA SER A 390 -21.71 -20.84 -12.17
C SER A 390 -22.89 -21.46 -12.93
N GLN A 391 -23.24 -22.71 -12.61
CA GLN A 391 -24.43 -23.38 -13.14
C GLN A 391 -25.71 -22.59 -12.81
N ALA A 392 -25.83 -22.08 -11.61
CA ALA A 392 -26.96 -21.27 -11.16
C ALA A 392 -27.10 -19.98 -11.98
N SER A 393 -26.01 -19.27 -12.24
CA SER A 393 -26.00 -18.08 -13.07
C SER A 393 -26.40 -18.40 -14.52
N ALA A 394 -25.89 -19.51 -15.10
CA ALA A 394 -26.28 -19.97 -16.42
C ALA A 394 -27.78 -20.30 -16.50
N ASN A 395 -28.34 -20.91 -15.47
CA ASN A 395 -29.78 -21.21 -15.40
C ASN A 395 -30.63 -19.94 -15.20
N GLN A 396 -30.14 -18.94 -14.44
CA GLN A 396 -30.82 -17.64 -14.35
C GLN A 396 -30.82 -16.91 -15.68
N ARG A 397 -29.71 -16.94 -16.45
CA ARG A 397 -29.66 -16.42 -17.83
C ARG A 397 -30.67 -17.14 -18.74
N LYS A 398 -30.68 -18.47 -18.70
CA LYS A 398 -31.68 -19.29 -19.40
C LYS A 398 -33.13 -18.86 -19.05
N GLY A 399 -33.43 -18.65 -17.77
CA GLY A 399 -34.77 -18.22 -17.28
C GLY A 399 -35.17 -16.80 -17.68
N ARG A 400 -34.37 -16.07 -18.46
CA ARG A 400 -34.78 -14.78 -19.02
C ARG A 400 -35.70 -14.92 -20.25
N CYS A 401 -35.61 -16.00 -20.98
CA CYS A 401 -36.64 -16.45 -21.89
C CYS A 401 -37.62 -17.42 -21.19
N GLY A 402 -38.67 -17.88 -21.86
CA GLY A 402 -39.69 -18.78 -21.27
C GLY A 402 -40.62 -18.11 -20.27
N ARG A 403 -40.78 -16.77 -20.33
CA ARG A 403 -41.67 -16.02 -19.44
C ARG A 403 -43.05 -15.75 -20.04
N ILE A 404 -43.09 -15.62 -21.32
CA ILE A 404 -44.31 -15.28 -22.09
C ILE A 404 -44.76 -16.49 -22.92
N GLU A 405 -43.80 -17.20 -23.51
CA GLU A 405 -43.98 -18.36 -24.35
C GLU A 405 -42.71 -19.24 -24.31
N ASP A 406 -42.72 -20.38 -25.01
CA ASP A 406 -41.60 -21.28 -25.14
C ASP A 406 -40.35 -20.54 -25.64
N GLY A 407 -39.23 -20.73 -24.94
CA GLY A 407 -37.97 -20.00 -25.19
C GLY A 407 -36.89 -20.91 -25.74
N VAL A 408 -35.85 -20.29 -26.30
CA VAL A 408 -34.62 -20.99 -26.72
C VAL A 408 -33.39 -20.31 -26.08
N CYS A 409 -32.53 -21.13 -25.48
CA CYS A 409 -31.25 -20.67 -24.90
C CYS A 409 -30.10 -21.35 -25.62
N ILE A 410 -29.28 -20.57 -26.34
CA ILE A 410 -28.04 -21.04 -26.94
C ILE A 410 -26.89 -20.79 -25.94
N ARG A 411 -26.15 -21.86 -25.56
CA ARG A 411 -24.94 -21.81 -24.76
C ARG A 411 -23.73 -22.01 -25.66
N LEU A 412 -22.82 -21.02 -25.67
CA LEU A 412 -21.61 -21.05 -26.52
C LEU A 412 -20.47 -21.85 -25.87
N TYR A 413 -20.80 -22.88 -25.14
CA TYR A 413 -19.90 -23.83 -24.49
C TYR A 413 -20.52 -25.23 -24.47
N THR A 414 -19.72 -26.26 -24.10
CA THR A 414 -20.21 -27.64 -24.10
C THR A 414 -21.08 -27.98 -22.90
N GLU A 415 -21.86 -29.03 -22.98
CA GLU A 415 -22.65 -29.54 -21.86
C GLU A 415 -21.72 -30.09 -20.75
N GLU A 416 -20.58 -30.70 -21.10
CA GLU A 416 -19.56 -31.17 -20.16
C GLU A 416 -18.96 -29.98 -19.38
N ASP A 417 -18.61 -28.89 -20.08
CA ASP A 417 -18.13 -27.69 -19.43
C ASP A 417 -19.18 -27.12 -18.45
N PHE A 418 -20.48 -27.14 -18.83
CA PHE A 418 -21.54 -26.72 -17.89
C PHE A 418 -21.58 -27.61 -16.64
N LYS A 419 -21.48 -28.93 -16.79
CA LYS A 419 -21.56 -29.88 -15.67
C LYS A 419 -20.36 -29.75 -14.70
N THR A 420 -19.20 -29.38 -15.20
CA THR A 420 -17.98 -29.18 -14.39
C THR A 420 -17.92 -27.84 -13.68
N ARG A 421 -18.77 -26.89 -14.04
CA ARG A 421 -18.80 -25.58 -13.40
C ARG A 421 -19.27 -25.65 -11.94
N ALA A 422 -18.82 -24.72 -11.12
CA ALA A 422 -19.31 -24.56 -9.76
C ALA A 422 -20.84 -24.41 -9.76
N ARG A 423 -21.51 -25.03 -8.80
CA ARG A 423 -22.97 -24.91 -8.68
C ARG A 423 -23.43 -23.47 -8.47
N TYR A 424 -22.72 -22.74 -7.59
CA TYR A 424 -23.04 -21.35 -7.22
C TYR A 424 -21.81 -20.47 -7.35
N THR A 425 -22.03 -19.18 -7.52
CA THR A 425 -20.94 -18.18 -7.49
C THR A 425 -20.53 -17.93 -6.05
N ASP A 426 -19.22 -17.82 -5.78
CA ASP A 426 -18.72 -17.49 -4.45
C ASP A 426 -19.37 -16.21 -3.91
N PRO A 427 -19.83 -16.20 -2.65
CA PRO A 427 -20.38 -15.01 -2.02
C PRO A 427 -19.35 -13.88 -1.95
N GLU A 428 -19.81 -12.64 -1.94
CA GLU A 428 -18.93 -11.48 -1.91
C GLU A 428 -18.03 -11.45 -0.67
N ILE A 429 -18.50 -11.97 0.46
CA ILE A 429 -17.76 -12.03 1.72
C ILE A 429 -16.48 -12.86 1.63
N ILE A 430 -16.41 -13.83 0.74
CA ILE A 430 -15.22 -14.68 0.55
C ILE A 430 -14.20 -14.00 -0.39
N ARG A 431 -14.67 -13.15 -1.31
CA ARG A 431 -13.87 -12.60 -2.42
C ARG A 431 -13.53 -11.12 -2.29
N THR A 432 -13.88 -10.45 -1.15
CA THR A 432 -13.64 -9.02 -0.93
C THR A 432 -12.85 -8.75 0.35
N ASN A 433 -12.35 -7.51 0.50
CA ASN A 433 -11.71 -7.07 1.73
C ASN A 433 -12.75 -6.83 2.83
N LEU A 434 -12.49 -7.35 4.03
CA LEU A 434 -13.44 -7.32 5.14
C LEU A 434 -13.28 -6.11 6.08
N ALA A 435 -12.36 -5.18 5.82
CA ALA A 435 -12.09 -4.06 6.73
C ALA A 435 -13.35 -3.24 7.08
N ALA A 436 -14.20 -2.96 6.09
CA ALA A 436 -15.45 -2.22 6.33
C ALA A 436 -16.43 -2.98 7.22
N VAL A 437 -16.55 -4.30 7.04
CA VAL A 437 -17.40 -5.17 7.87
C VAL A 437 -16.87 -5.24 9.29
N ILE A 438 -15.57 -5.48 9.46
CA ILE A 438 -14.89 -5.53 10.76
C ILE A 438 -15.07 -4.22 11.51
N LEU A 439 -14.83 -3.09 10.87
CA LEU A 439 -14.99 -1.76 11.47
C LEU A 439 -16.42 -1.56 11.99
N ARG A 440 -17.41 -1.95 11.18
CA ARG A 440 -18.84 -1.88 11.57
C ARG A 440 -19.18 -2.81 12.72
N MET A 441 -18.70 -4.06 12.67
CA MET A 441 -18.90 -5.02 13.76
C MET A 441 -18.35 -4.53 15.10
N LEU A 442 -17.13 -3.99 15.08
CA LEU A 442 -16.50 -3.42 16.27
C LEU A 442 -17.29 -2.20 16.79
N SER A 443 -17.79 -1.35 15.89
CA SER A 443 -18.60 -0.18 16.24
C SER A 443 -19.93 -0.55 16.89
N LEU A 444 -20.54 -1.65 16.48
CA LEU A 444 -21.80 -2.17 17.00
C LEU A 444 -21.62 -3.12 18.23
N ASN A 445 -20.38 -3.32 18.67
CA ASN A 445 -20.06 -4.26 19.75
C ASN A 445 -20.63 -5.67 19.49
N LEU A 446 -20.53 -6.17 18.26
CA LEU A 446 -21.08 -7.48 17.89
C LEU A 446 -20.19 -8.66 18.31
N GLY A 447 -19.14 -8.39 19.09
CA GLY A 447 -18.21 -9.40 19.56
C GLY A 447 -17.22 -9.86 18.50
N ASP A 448 -16.72 -11.09 18.68
CA ASP A 448 -15.68 -11.65 17.83
C ASP A 448 -16.20 -12.03 16.43
N ILE A 449 -15.56 -11.50 15.39
CA ILE A 449 -15.91 -11.80 14.00
C ILE A 449 -15.73 -13.28 13.63
N PHE A 450 -14.77 -13.97 14.26
CA PHE A 450 -14.56 -15.41 14.04
C PHE A 450 -15.73 -16.28 14.53
N LYS A 451 -16.52 -15.75 15.47
CA LYS A 451 -17.71 -16.39 16.04
C LYS A 451 -19.01 -15.82 15.50
N PHE A 452 -18.95 -14.81 14.64
CA PHE A 452 -20.16 -14.21 14.07
C PHE A 452 -20.85 -15.20 13.13
N PRO A 453 -22.18 -15.34 13.19
CA PRO A 453 -22.91 -16.32 12.40
C PRO A 453 -23.11 -15.88 10.95
N PHE A 454 -22.03 -15.81 10.19
CA PHE A 454 -22.13 -15.66 8.74
C PHE A 454 -22.72 -16.91 8.10
N LEU A 455 -23.42 -16.76 6.99
CA LEU A 455 -23.94 -17.87 6.22
C LEU A 455 -22.80 -18.72 5.62
N ASP A 456 -21.78 -18.04 5.06
CA ASP A 456 -20.49 -18.61 4.72
C ASP A 456 -19.43 -17.91 5.56
N LYS A 457 -18.63 -18.66 6.29
CA LYS A 457 -17.57 -18.10 7.12
C LYS A 457 -16.39 -17.68 6.25
N PRO A 458 -15.95 -16.41 6.33
CA PRO A 458 -14.74 -15.98 5.65
C PRO A 458 -13.51 -16.65 6.24
N GLU A 459 -12.49 -16.86 5.42
CA GLU A 459 -11.21 -17.39 5.85
C GLU A 459 -10.53 -16.49 6.90
N SER A 460 -9.86 -17.11 7.86
CA SER A 460 -9.08 -16.39 8.89
C SER A 460 -8.05 -15.43 8.29
N LYS A 461 -7.48 -15.79 7.14
CA LYS A 461 -6.55 -14.93 6.39
C LYS A 461 -7.22 -13.63 5.95
N SER A 462 -8.44 -13.69 5.41
CA SER A 462 -9.21 -12.54 4.96
C SER A 462 -9.56 -11.59 6.11
N ILE A 463 -9.93 -12.16 7.26
CA ILE A 463 -10.24 -11.40 8.48
C ILE A 463 -8.97 -10.69 8.99
N ASN A 464 -7.84 -11.41 9.06
CA ASN A 464 -6.57 -10.84 9.51
C ASN A 464 -6.08 -9.72 8.60
N GLU A 465 -6.22 -9.85 7.28
CA GLU A 465 -5.87 -8.78 6.33
C GLU A 465 -6.80 -7.56 6.50
N GLY A 466 -8.07 -7.76 6.81
CA GLY A 466 -8.97 -6.67 7.17
C GLY A 466 -8.52 -5.92 8.42
N PHE A 467 -8.10 -6.63 9.48
CA PHE A 467 -7.52 -6.01 10.67
C PHE A 467 -6.21 -5.30 10.39
N LYS A 468 -5.32 -5.87 9.56
CA LYS A 468 -4.08 -5.19 9.16
C LYS A 468 -4.36 -3.86 8.46
N LEU A 469 -5.33 -3.82 7.53
CA LEU A 469 -5.72 -2.56 6.89
C LEU A 469 -6.27 -1.56 7.91
N LEU A 470 -7.09 -1.99 8.86
CA LEU A 470 -7.62 -1.10 9.91
C LEU A 470 -6.50 -0.59 10.85
N ALA A 471 -5.48 -1.40 11.13
CA ALA A 471 -4.29 -0.98 11.88
C ALA A 471 -3.44 0.02 11.08
N GLU A 472 -3.22 -0.23 9.78
CA GLU A 472 -2.56 0.71 8.85
C GLU A 472 -3.24 2.09 8.87
N LEU A 473 -4.58 2.14 8.96
CA LEU A 473 -5.37 3.36 9.04
C LEU A 473 -5.47 3.95 10.47
N LYS A 474 -4.83 3.33 11.47
CA LYS A 474 -4.98 3.65 12.90
C LYS A 474 -6.44 3.59 13.39
N ALA A 475 -7.29 2.79 12.77
CA ALA A 475 -8.67 2.59 13.17
C ALA A 475 -8.81 1.63 14.37
N VAL A 476 -7.86 0.70 14.50
CA VAL A 476 -7.75 -0.22 15.63
C VAL A 476 -6.36 -0.15 16.24
N ASN A 477 -6.27 -0.47 17.53
CA ASN A 477 -5.00 -0.62 18.23
C ASN A 477 -4.46 -2.06 18.14
N GLU A 478 -3.32 -2.34 18.77
CA GLU A 478 -2.67 -3.65 18.82
C GLU A 478 -3.58 -4.76 19.36
N PHE A 479 -4.48 -4.42 20.28
CA PHE A 479 -5.48 -5.33 20.85
C PHE A 479 -6.74 -5.48 19.99
N ARG A 480 -6.71 -5.00 18.72
CA ARG A 480 -7.85 -5.01 17.79
C ARG A 480 -9.10 -4.27 18.28
N LYS A 481 -8.95 -3.33 19.22
CA LYS A 481 -10.03 -2.46 19.71
C LYS A 481 -10.05 -1.14 18.94
N LEU A 482 -11.25 -0.57 18.78
CA LEU A 482 -11.42 0.71 18.09
C LEU A 482 -10.69 1.85 18.79
N THR A 483 -9.92 2.60 18.05
CA THR A 483 -9.35 3.89 18.45
C THR A 483 -10.43 5.00 18.42
N LYS A 484 -10.06 6.20 18.85
CA LYS A 484 -10.93 7.40 18.68
C LYS A 484 -11.25 7.65 17.21
N ASP A 485 -10.22 7.55 16.34
CA ASP A 485 -10.38 7.69 14.89
C ASP A 485 -11.25 6.56 14.32
N GLY A 486 -11.04 5.31 14.74
CA GLY A 486 -11.82 4.17 14.28
C GLY A 486 -13.31 4.33 14.57
N ARG A 487 -13.67 4.84 15.75
CA ARG A 487 -15.08 5.12 16.08
C ARG A 487 -15.68 6.19 15.17
N ARG A 488 -14.93 7.26 14.86
CA ARG A 488 -15.37 8.31 13.93
C ARG A 488 -15.47 7.78 12.50
N MET A 489 -14.49 6.98 12.05
CA MET A 489 -14.50 6.36 10.72
C MET A 489 -15.73 5.48 10.53
N ALA A 490 -16.13 4.70 11.54
CA ALA A 490 -17.30 3.82 11.48
C ALA A 490 -18.62 4.57 11.25
N LEU A 491 -18.70 5.85 11.64
CA LEU A 491 -19.89 6.69 11.45
C LEU A 491 -19.98 7.31 10.06
N ILE A 492 -18.90 7.30 9.28
CA ILE A 492 -18.87 7.87 7.93
C ILE A 492 -19.20 6.74 6.93
N PRO A 493 -20.28 6.86 6.12
CA PRO A 493 -20.75 5.78 5.25
C PRO A 493 -19.94 5.67 3.94
N VAL A 494 -18.62 5.55 4.05
CA VAL A 494 -17.69 5.35 2.93
C VAL A 494 -16.67 4.26 3.29
N ASP A 495 -15.84 3.87 2.33
CA ASP A 495 -14.72 2.96 2.59
C ASP A 495 -13.83 3.49 3.73
N PRO A 496 -13.29 2.62 4.62
CA PRO A 496 -12.42 3.05 5.72
C PRO A 496 -11.23 3.92 5.28
N LYS A 497 -10.66 3.70 4.10
CA LYS A 497 -9.59 4.53 3.53
C LYS A 497 -10.07 5.96 3.29
N HIS A 498 -11.24 6.10 2.67
CA HIS A 498 -11.85 7.40 2.40
C HIS A 498 -12.27 8.12 3.69
N ALA A 499 -12.79 7.37 4.67
CA ALA A 499 -13.11 7.94 5.99
C ALA A 499 -11.84 8.48 6.68
N LYS A 500 -10.70 7.78 6.59
CA LYS A 500 -9.42 8.27 7.12
C LYS A 500 -8.96 9.56 6.43
N MET A 501 -9.08 9.64 5.10
CA MET A 501 -8.78 10.87 4.36
C MET A 501 -9.56 12.07 4.91
N LEU A 502 -10.87 11.92 5.14
CA LEU A 502 -11.71 12.98 5.69
C LEU A 502 -11.33 13.41 7.11
N LEU A 503 -10.94 12.46 7.96
CA LEU A 503 -10.49 12.76 9.32
C LEU A 503 -9.18 13.58 9.32
N VAL A 504 -8.21 13.17 8.49
CA VAL A 504 -6.93 13.88 8.37
C VAL A 504 -7.15 15.26 7.71
N ALA A 505 -8.02 15.34 6.72
CA ALA A 505 -8.39 16.61 6.08
C ALA A 505 -8.97 17.65 7.07
N ASN A 506 -9.71 17.20 8.07
CA ASN A 506 -10.18 18.09 9.12
C ASN A 506 -9.01 18.67 9.95
N SER A 507 -8.00 17.90 10.26
CA SER A 507 -6.81 18.37 11.00
C SER A 507 -5.89 19.27 10.16
N LYS A 508 -5.90 19.09 8.83
CA LYS A 508 -5.12 19.87 7.85
C LYS A 508 -5.91 21.03 7.23
N ASN A 509 -7.12 21.35 7.72
CA ASN A 509 -8.00 22.41 7.20
C ASN A 509 -8.29 22.33 5.68
N CYS A 510 -8.48 21.12 5.14
CA CYS A 510 -8.81 20.88 3.74
C CYS A 510 -10.03 19.96 3.56
N LEU A 511 -10.92 19.94 4.55
CA LEU A 511 -12.08 19.03 4.54
C LEU A 511 -13.04 19.28 3.37
N LYS A 512 -13.20 20.52 2.92
CA LYS A 512 -14.06 20.88 1.78
C LYS A 512 -13.56 20.20 0.50
N GLU A 513 -12.29 20.30 0.22
CA GLU A 513 -11.64 19.72 -0.95
C GLU A 513 -11.70 18.19 -0.91
N LEU A 514 -11.42 17.60 0.26
CA LEU A 514 -11.50 16.14 0.42
C LEU A 514 -12.94 15.60 0.36
N LEU A 515 -13.94 16.36 0.79
CA LEU A 515 -15.34 15.99 0.59
C LEU A 515 -15.72 15.92 -0.88
N ILE A 516 -15.21 16.83 -1.72
CA ILE A 516 -15.40 16.81 -3.17
C ILE A 516 -14.75 15.54 -3.75
N ILE A 517 -13.48 15.28 -3.41
CA ILE A 517 -12.72 14.12 -3.92
C ILE A 517 -13.36 12.82 -3.45
N VAL A 518 -13.58 12.64 -2.16
CA VAL A 518 -14.12 11.41 -1.58
C VAL A 518 -15.53 11.12 -2.06
N SER A 519 -16.37 12.14 -2.26
CA SER A 519 -17.71 11.94 -2.82
C SER A 519 -17.66 11.39 -4.24
N LEU A 520 -16.70 11.83 -5.07
CA LEU A 520 -16.49 11.26 -6.39
C LEU A 520 -15.95 9.82 -6.33
N LEU A 521 -14.95 9.57 -5.48
CA LEU A 521 -14.39 8.23 -5.31
C LEU A 521 -15.42 7.21 -4.80
N SER A 522 -16.54 7.69 -4.25
CA SER A 522 -17.63 6.84 -3.74
C SER A 522 -18.73 6.53 -4.76
N ILE A 523 -18.63 7.08 -5.96
CA ILE A 523 -19.58 6.87 -7.05
C ILE A 523 -18.85 6.41 -8.31
N GLN A 524 -19.60 6.10 -9.36
CA GLN A 524 -19.01 5.87 -10.67
C GLN A 524 -18.57 7.18 -11.31
N ASP A 525 -17.37 7.19 -11.92
CA ASP A 525 -16.82 8.38 -12.59
C ASP A 525 -17.85 9.02 -13.54
N PRO A 526 -18.14 10.31 -13.41
CA PRO A 526 -19.10 11.01 -14.27
C PRO A 526 -18.61 11.20 -15.71
N ARG A 527 -17.32 11.04 -15.99
CA ARG A 527 -16.77 11.14 -17.35
C ARG A 527 -17.21 9.93 -18.18
N GLU A 528 -17.90 10.18 -19.30
CA GLU A 528 -18.50 9.11 -20.12
C GLU A 528 -17.47 8.28 -20.90
N SER A 529 -16.29 8.84 -21.09
CA SER A 529 -15.19 8.21 -21.84
C SER A 529 -13.99 8.00 -20.90
N GLY A 530 -14.12 7.14 -19.92
CA GLY A 530 -13.10 6.92 -18.88
C GLY A 530 -11.67 6.54 -19.34
N HIS A 531 -11.42 6.47 -20.66
CA HIS A 531 -10.14 6.06 -21.24
C HIS A 531 -9.87 6.73 -22.60
N VAL A 532 -10.51 7.84 -22.93
CA VAL A 532 -10.15 8.62 -24.13
C VAL A 532 -8.89 9.41 -23.79
N GLU A 533 -7.90 9.33 -24.68
CA GLU A 533 -6.72 10.18 -24.61
C GLU A 533 -7.17 11.64 -24.59
N LEU A 534 -6.69 12.40 -23.62
CA LEU A 534 -6.88 13.84 -23.60
C LEU A 534 -6.10 14.45 -24.77
N ASN A 535 -6.79 15.17 -25.64
CA ASN A 535 -6.16 15.92 -26.72
C ASN A 535 -5.44 17.15 -26.14
N GLU A 536 -4.59 17.81 -26.92
CA GLU A 536 -3.89 19.03 -26.47
C GLU A 536 -4.84 20.12 -25.98
N ALA A 537 -5.94 20.32 -26.68
CA ALA A 537 -7.02 21.25 -26.28
C ALA A 537 -7.71 20.88 -24.96
N ASP A 538 -7.77 19.58 -24.59
CA ASP A 538 -8.33 19.14 -23.31
C ASP A 538 -7.37 19.45 -22.15
N TYR A 539 -6.04 19.40 -22.36
CA TYR A 539 -5.03 19.77 -21.36
C TYR A 539 -4.98 21.30 -21.11
N GLU A 540 -5.32 22.10 -22.11
CA GLU A 540 -5.34 23.55 -22.01
C GLU A 540 -6.68 24.10 -21.50
N SER A 541 -7.70 23.28 -21.40
CA SER A 541 -9.00 23.71 -20.88
C SER A 541 -8.94 23.99 -19.37
N ASP A 542 -9.66 25.00 -18.90
CA ASP A 542 -9.76 25.37 -17.48
C ASP A 542 -10.23 24.20 -16.59
N LEU A 543 -10.93 23.26 -17.17
CA LEU A 543 -11.39 22.03 -16.49
C LEU A 543 -10.26 21.16 -15.97
N TYR A 544 -9.14 21.07 -16.73
CA TYR A 544 -8.00 20.22 -16.40
C TYR A 544 -6.76 21.04 -16.04
N ASN A 545 -6.93 22.33 -15.70
CA ASN A 545 -5.83 23.25 -15.37
C ASN A 545 -5.12 22.90 -14.05
N SER A 546 -4.66 21.65 -13.94
CA SER A 546 -3.86 21.18 -12.84
C SER A 546 -2.81 20.17 -13.32
N LYS A 547 -1.63 20.68 -13.70
CA LYS A 547 -0.53 19.89 -14.29
C LYS A 547 0.05 18.79 -13.39
N ASN A 548 -0.29 18.79 -12.10
CA ASN A 548 0.35 17.94 -11.08
C ASN A 548 -0.59 16.96 -10.36
N SER A 549 -1.91 17.01 -10.58
CA SER A 549 -2.86 16.20 -9.82
C SER A 549 -4.21 16.03 -10.52
N ASP A 550 -4.59 14.79 -10.78
CA ASP A 550 -5.95 14.45 -11.22
C ASP A 550 -7.01 14.83 -10.16
N PHE A 551 -6.67 14.77 -8.87
CA PHE A 551 -7.58 15.12 -7.80
C PHE A 551 -7.93 16.61 -7.78
N LEU A 552 -6.96 17.48 -8.10
CA LEU A 552 -7.23 18.90 -8.23
C LEU A 552 -8.02 19.21 -9.50
N ALA A 553 -7.79 18.48 -10.59
CA ALA A 553 -8.61 18.59 -11.80
C ALA A 553 -10.09 18.29 -11.51
N LEU A 554 -10.36 17.32 -10.63
CA LEU A 554 -11.72 17.01 -10.17
C LEU A 554 -12.34 18.14 -9.32
N ILE A 555 -11.54 18.79 -8.48
CA ILE A 555 -12.00 19.98 -7.71
C ILE A 555 -12.36 21.11 -8.67
N ASN A 556 -11.55 21.36 -9.70
CA ASN A 556 -11.84 22.38 -10.71
C ASN A 556 -13.14 22.05 -11.46
N LEU A 557 -13.30 20.80 -11.91
CA LEU A 557 -14.53 20.34 -12.54
C LEU A 557 -15.76 20.58 -11.65
N TRP A 558 -15.64 20.28 -10.35
CA TRP A 558 -16.71 20.52 -9.38
C TRP A 558 -17.05 22.01 -9.26
N ILE A 559 -16.07 22.88 -9.18
CA ILE A 559 -16.26 24.32 -9.04
C ILE A 559 -17.00 24.85 -10.27
N ILE A 560 -16.55 24.53 -11.47
CA ILE A 560 -17.17 24.96 -12.73
C ILE A 560 -18.60 24.42 -12.86
N PHE A 561 -18.84 23.16 -12.48
CA PHE A 561 -20.18 22.58 -12.47
C PHE A 561 -21.12 23.32 -11.50
N GLU A 562 -20.68 23.62 -10.27
CA GLU A 562 -21.48 24.35 -9.28
C GLU A 562 -21.72 25.81 -9.69
N GLU A 563 -20.79 26.46 -10.33
CA GLU A 563 -20.96 27.81 -10.90
C GLU A 563 -21.99 27.79 -12.04
N THR A 564 -21.86 26.86 -12.99
CA THR A 564 -22.84 26.67 -14.07
C THR A 564 -24.25 26.41 -13.53
N ARG A 565 -24.35 25.64 -12.45
CA ARG A 565 -25.61 25.34 -11.77
C ARG A 565 -26.26 26.61 -11.14
N LYS A 566 -25.45 27.45 -10.51
CA LYS A 566 -25.95 28.71 -9.89
C LYS A 566 -26.43 29.69 -10.92
N LEU A 567 -25.83 29.71 -12.09
CA LEU A 567 -26.10 30.65 -13.18
C LEU A 567 -27.25 30.22 -14.13
N GLY A 568 -27.78 28.97 -13.99
CA GLY A 568 -28.69 28.45 -14.97
C GLY A 568 -29.69 27.40 -14.48
N ASN A 569 -30.60 27.02 -15.39
CA ASN A 569 -31.60 25.98 -15.20
C ASN A 569 -31.05 24.58 -15.57
N SER A 570 -31.87 23.55 -15.37
CA SER A 570 -31.47 22.14 -15.66
C SER A 570 -31.09 21.91 -17.12
N SER A 571 -31.63 22.73 -18.06
CA SER A 571 -31.29 22.64 -19.49
C SER A 571 -29.83 23.05 -19.76
N ARG A 572 -29.37 24.15 -19.12
CA ARG A 572 -27.99 24.64 -19.24
C ARG A 572 -26.99 23.62 -18.67
N LEU A 573 -27.31 23.01 -17.52
CA LEU A 573 -26.50 21.93 -16.97
C LEU A 573 -26.41 20.70 -17.87
N LYS A 574 -27.49 20.30 -18.51
CA LYS A 574 -27.48 19.20 -19.49
C LYS A 574 -26.61 19.52 -20.69
N LYS A 575 -26.66 20.80 -21.18
CA LYS A 575 -25.81 21.29 -22.27
C LYS A 575 -24.34 21.24 -21.87
N PHE A 576 -23.99 21.74 -20.66
CA PHE A 576 -22.65 21.68 -20.09
C PHE A 576 -22.15 20.21 -20.03
N CYS A 577 -22.92 19.32 -19.42
CA CYS A 577 -22.52 17.90 -19.34
C CYS A 577 -22.28 17.28 -20.71
N ARG A 578 -23.13 17.58 -21.71
CA ARG A 578 -22.97 17.09 -23.08
C ARG A 578 -21.69 17.63 -23.73
N GLN A 579 -21.42 18.93 -23.56
CA GLN A 579 -20.24 19.60 -24.11
C GLN A 579 -18.95 18.96 -23.61
N TYR A 580 -18.88 18.65 -22.30
CA TYR A 580 -17.69 18.08 -21.64
C TYR A 580 -17.74 16.57 -21.47
N ARG A 581 -18.63 15.87 -22.22
CA ARG A 581 -18.78 14.42 -22.17
C ARG A 581 -18.96 13.85 -20.76
N LEU A 582 -19.79 14.52 -19.95
CA LEU A 582 -20.12 14.16 -18.59
C LEU A 582 -21.53 13.57 -18.50
N SER A 583 -21.69 12.55 -17.69
CA SER A 583 -23.01 12.02 -17.37
C SER A 583 -23.74 12.96 -16.40
N TYR A 584 -24.80 13.61 -16.85
CA TYR A 584 -25.62 14.51 -16.04
C TYR A 584 -26.15 13.83 -14.77
N THR A 585 -26.58 12.57 -14.90
CA THR A 585 -27.09 11.78 -13.77
C THR A 585 -26.02 11.54 -12.72
N ARG A 586 -24.80 11.19 -13.13
CA ARG A 586 -23.68 10.98 -12.21
C ARG A 586 -23.17 12.27 -11.59
N MET A 587 -23.20 13.38 -12.32
CA MET A 587 -22.89 14.70 -11.75
C MET A 587 -23.89 15.11 -10.64
N ARG A 588 -25.18 14.77 -10.83
CA ARG A 588 -26.17 14.94 -9.77
C ARG A 588 -25.92 14.01 -8.58
N GLU A 589 -25.62 12.75 -8.85
CA GLU A 589 -25.27 11.78 -7.81
C GLU A 589 -24.05 12.25 -7.02
N TRP A 590 -23.01 12.77 -7.68
CA TRP A 590 -21.83 13.34 -7.02
C TRP A 590 -22.21 14.44 -6.03
N LYS A 591 -23.04 15.36 -6.47
CA LYS A 591 -23.54 16.45 -5.63
C LYS A 591 -24.33 15.94 -4.42
N GLU A 592 -25.19 14.98 -4.60
CA GLU A 592 -26.00 14.39 -3.53
C GLU A 592 -25.11 13.69 -2.49
N VAL A 593 -24.09 12.92 -2.94
CA VAL A 593 -23.10 12.28 -2.06
C VAL A 593 -22.29 13.32 -1.29
N TYR A 594 -21.81 14.37 -1.97
CA TYR A 594 -21.09 15.47 -1.33
C TYR A 594 -21.91 16.10 -0.20
N PHE A 595 -23.18 16.39 -0.47
CA PHE A 595 -24.07 17.00 0.52
C PHE A 595 -24.27 16.10 1.73
N GLN A 596 -24.53 14.81 1.54
CA GLN A 596 -24.71 13.85 2.63
C GLN A 596 -23.45 13.64 3.46
N LEU A 597 -22.30 13.50 2.82
CA LEU A 597 -21.02 13.40 3.54
C LEU A 597 -20.74 14.66 4.33
N THR A 598 -21.08 15.82 3.78
CA THR A 598 -21.00 17.13 4.46
C THR A 598 -21.85 17.14 5.74
N LEU A 599 -23.10 16.71 5.66
CA LEU A 599 -23.98 16.61 6.83
C LEU A 599 -23.46 15.62 7.87
N THR A 600 -23.00 14.46 7.42
CA THR A 600 -22.45 13.42 8.30
C THR A 600 -21.20 13.93 9.01
N CYS A 601 -20.26 14.56 8.30
CA CYS A 601 -19.05 15.12 8.87
C CYS A 601 -19.37 16.21 9.91
N ARG A 602 -20.35 17.09 9.64
CA ARG A 602 -20.82 18.09 10.63
C ARG A 602 -21.40 17.44 11.88
N ARG A 603 -22.23 16.40 11.73
CA ARG A 603 -22.83 15.67 12.87
C ARG A 603 -21.79 15.02 13.79
N ILE A 604 -20.66 14.54 13.24
CA ILE A 604 -19.57 13.96 14.04
C ILE A 604 -18.54 15.01 14.50
N GLY A 605 -18.85 16.31 14.32
CA GLY A 605 -18.05 17.44 14.83
C GLY A 605 -16.84 17.81 13.97
N LEU A 606 -16.80 17.45 12.67
CA LEU A 606 -15.76 17.90 11.75
C LEU A 606 -16.10 19.30 11.20
N ARG A 607 -15.08 20.14 11.07
CA ARG A 607 -15.22 21.54 10.65
C ARG A 607 -14.79 21.73 9.20
N ILE A 608 -15.68 22.25 8.38
CA ILE A 608 -15.39 22.53 6.96
C ILE A 608 -14.64 23.86 6.86
N ASN A 609 -13.51 23.84 6.16
CA ASN A 609 -12.70 25.02 5.91
C ASN A 609 -13.46 26.05 5.03
N LYS A 610 -13.27 27.33 5.33
CA LYS A 610 -13.87 28.44 4.58
C LYS A 610 -12.97 28.89 3.42
N LYS A 611 -11.65 28.87 3.63
CA LYS A 611 -10.64 29.24 2.62
C LYS A 611 -10.15 28.00 1.89
N PRO A 612 -9.80 28.09 0.59
CA PRO A 612 -9.15 27.02 -0.14
C PRO A 612 -7.85 26.60 0.55
N SER A 613 -7.57 25.30 0.54
CA SER A 613 -6.36 24.74 1.13
C SER A 613 -5.23 24.63 0.10
N ASN A 614 -4.00 24.45 0.59
CA ASN A 614 -2.82 24.28 -0.25
C ASN A 614 -2.68 22.86 -0.83
N TYR A 615 -1.80 22.73 -1.83
CA TYR A 615 -1.52 21.45 -2.50
C TYR A 615 -1.08 20.35 -1.52
N ALA A 616 -0.16 20.69 -0.61
CA ALA A 616 0.46 19.73 0.30
C ALA A 616 -0.55 19.12 1.27
N ASP A 617 -1.40 19.94 1.90
CA ASP A 617 -2.38 19.47 2.88
C ASP A 617 -3.46 18.58 2.27
N ILE A 618 -3.90 18.90 1.04
CA ILE A 618 -4.85 18.05 0.29
C ILE A 618 -4.20 16.69 0.02
N HIS A 619 -2.98 16.67 -0.52
CA HIS A 619 -2.33 15.40 -0.90
C HIS A 619 -1.83 14.60 0.29
N LYS A 620 -1.38 15.22 1.38
CA LYS A 620 -1.12 14.55 2.66
C LYS A 620 -2.37 13.84 3.20
N SER A 621 -3.53 14.47 3.06
CA SER A 621 -4.81 13.86 3.46
C SER A 621 -5.18 12.66 2.58
N ILE A 622 -4.90 12.71 1.27
CA ILE A 622 -5.08 11.57 0.36
C ILE A 622 -4.12 10.43 0.72
N ILE A 623 -2.83 10.74 0.95
CA ILE A 623 -1.82 9.76 1.35
C ILE A 623 -2.26 9.02 2.61
N ALA A 624 -2.86 9.69 3.60
CA ALA A 624 -3.29 9.07 4.85
C ALA A 624 -4.28 7.90 4.68
N GLY A 625 -5.07 7.89 3.62
CA GLY A 625 -5.93 6.77 3.25
C GLY A 625 -5.34 5.84 2.20
N SER A 626 -4.21 6.20 1.59
CA SER A 626 -3.66 5.53 0.40
C SER A 626 -2.18 5.17 0.54
N LEU A 627 -1.68 4.93 1.75
CA LEU A 627 -0.28 4.58 2.01
C LEU A 627 0.20 3.34 1.22
N ASN A 628 -0.69 2.44 0.87
CA ASN A 628 -0.41 1.28 0.05
C ASN A 628 -0.50 1.53 -1.47
N GLN A 629 -0.82 2.77 -1.89
CA GLN A 629 -0.98 3.18 -3.30
C GLN A 629 0.06 4.23 -3.72
N LEU A 630 1.20 4.24 -3.05
CA LEU A 630 2.35 5.08 -3.34
C LEU A 630 3.25 4.38 -4.35
N ALA A 631 3.90 5.16 -5.22
CA ALA A 631 4.85 4.61 -6.17
C ALA A 631 5.92 5.63 -6.59
N TYR A 632 7.05 5.09 -7.06
CA TYR A 632 8.09 5.89 -7.73
C TYR A 632 8.31 5.41 -9.16
N ARG A 633 8.73 6.32 -10.03
CA ARG A 633 9.04 6.03 -11.42
C ARG A 633 10.38 5.29 -11.53
N SER A 634 10.37 4.10 -12.12
CA SER A 634 11.56 3.27 -12.31
C SER A 634 12.17 3.40 -13.69
N THR A 635 11.34 3.53 -14.73
CA THR A 635 11.74 3.75 -16.12
C THR A 635 10.93 4.90 -16.72
N GLU A 636 11.07 5.17 -18.02
CA GLU A 636 10.40 6.31 -18.68
C GLU A 636 8.89 6.38 -18.39
N ARG A 637 8.18 5.26 -18.44
CA ARG A 637 6.71 5.22 -18.25
C ARG A 637 6.25 4.29 -17.14
N GLN A 638 7.14 3.46 -16.57
CA GLN A 638 6.75 2.46 -15.58
C GLN A 638 6.99 2.94 -14.14
N TYR A 639 6.01 2.74 -13.29
CA TYR A 639 6.07 2.99 -11.86
C TYR A 639 6.17 1.69 -11.07
N ILE A 640 6.94 1.73 -10.00
CA ILE A 640 6.99 0.66 -9.00
C ILE A 640 6.29 1.18 -7.76
N GLY A 641 5.19 0.53 -7.40
CA GLY A 641 4.41 0.81 -6.21
C GLY A 641 4.76 -0.10 -5.04
N SER A 642 4.05 0.09 -3.96
CA SER A 642 4.14 -0.74 -2.76
C SER A 642 4.15 -2.23 -3.10
N ARG A 643 5.04 -3.01 -2.47
CA ARG A 643 5.23 -4.46 -2.70
C ARG A 643 5.70 -4.80 -4.11
N ASN A 644 6.52 -3.95 -4.69
CA ASN A 644 7.13 -4.11 -6.01
C ASN A 644 6.11 -4.23 -7.16
N LYS A 645 4.93 -3.62 -7.02
CA LYS A 645 3.89 -3.66 -8.03
C LYS A 645 4.20 -2.68 -9.15
N LYS A 646 4.25 -3.18 -10.39
CA LYS A 646 4.50 -2.40 -11.60
C LYS A 646 3.19 -1.95 -12.22
N PHE A 647 3.10 -0.67 -12.63
CA PHE A 647 1.95 -0.11 -13.33
C PHE A 647 2.35 1.09 -14.19
N ILE A 648 1.42 1.53 -15.03
CA ILE A 648 1.55 2.69 -15.92
C ILE A 648 0.42 3.67 -15.60
N ILE A 649 0.68 4.96 -15.71
CA ILE A 649 -0.37 5.99 -15.59
C ILE A 649 -1.18 6.01 -16.91
N LEU A 650 -2.51 6.03 -16.81
CA LEU A 650 -3.39 6.11 -17.97
C LEU A 650 -3.17 7.41 -18.77
N ASN A 651 -3.31 7.32 -20.08
CA ASN A 651 -3.20 8.50 -20.97
C ASN A 651 -4.27 9.57 -20.69
N SER A 652 -5.37 9.22 -20.04
CA SER A 652 -6.41 10.15 -19.59
C SER A 652 -6.07 10.94 -18.31
N SER A 653 -4.93 10.67 -17.68
CA SER A 653 -4.45 11.40 -16.52
C SER A 653 -3.72 12.68 -16.93
N VAL A 654 -3.89 13.74 -16.18
CA VAL A 654 -3.12 15.00 -16.37
C VAL A 654 -1.62 14.79 -16.17
N LEU A 655 -1.21 13.69 -15.53
CA LEU A 655 0.19 13.32 -15.30
C LEU A 655 0.79 12.48 -16.43
N ALA A 656 0.04 12.09 -17.45
CA ALA A 656 0.49 11.19 -18.50
C ALA A 656 1.71 11.70 -19.28
N ARG A 657 1.88 13.02 -19.39
CA ARG A 657 3.03 13.68 -20.02
C ARG A 657 4.11 14.07 -19.01
N ALA A 658 3.74 14.49 -17.79
CA ALA A 658 4.66 15.03 -16.79
C ALA A 658 5.50 13.94 -16.09
N LEU A 659 4.94 12.75 -15.93
CA LEU A 659 5.57 11.54 -15.36
C LEU A 659 6.47 11.83 -14.14
N PRO A 660 5.97 12.41 -13.05
CA PRO A 660 6.76 12.80 -11.88
C PRO A 660 7.42 11.59 -11.21
N LYS A 661 8.51 11.84 -10.46
CA LYS A 661 9.28 10.78 -9.80
C LYS A 661 8.45 10.01 -8.76
N TRP A 662 7.67 10.72 -7.95
CA TRP A 662 6.82 10.13 -6.91
C TRP A 662 5.36 10.47 -7.12
N VAL A 663 4.49 9.48 -6.96
CA VAL A 663 3.04 9.61 -7.12
C VAL A 663 2.27 8.89 -6.03
N VAL A 664 1.10 9.44 -5.68
CA VAL A 664 0.01 8.72 -5.02
C VAL A 664 -1.07 8.44 -6.06
N THR A 665 -1.64 7.22 -6.03
CA THR A 665 -2.70 6.82 -6.94
C THR A 665 -4.03 6.67 -6.21
N GLY A 666 -5.13 6.96 -6.89
CA GLY A 666 -6.48 6.77 -6.36
C GLY A 666 -6.91 5.32 -6.48
N GLU A 667 -6.95 4.80 -7.68
CA GLU A 667 -7.36 3.44 -7.98
C GLU A 667 -6.43 2.82 -9.02
N LEU A 668 -6.07 1.56 -8.81
CA LEU A 668 -5.34 0.76 -9.78
C LEU A 668 -6.30 -0.21 -10.47
N ILE A 669 -6.33 -0.15 -11.79
CA ILE A 669 -7.15 -1.02 -12.65
C ILE A 669 -6.24 -2.04 -13.29
N GLU A 670 -6.54 -3.32 -13.12
CA GLU A 670 -5.81 -4.41 -13.74
C GLU A 670 -6.64 -4.97 -14.90
N THR A 671 -6.05 -4.90 -16.11
CA THR A 671 -6.57 -5.51 -17.33
C THR A 671 -5.53 -6.49 -17.87
N THR A 672 -4.99 -6.32 -19.06
CA THR A 672 -3.77 -7.00 -19.56
C THR A 672 -2.52 -6.51 -18.83
N GLN A 673 -2.55 -5.25 -18.40
CA GLN A 673 -1.55 -4.61 -17.56
C GLN A 673 -2.25 -3.85 -16.43
N THR A 674 -1.48 -3.42 -15.43
CA THR A 674 -2.03 -2.58 -14.35
C THR A 674 -1.87 -1.11 -14.71
N PHE A 675 -2.95 -0.34 -14.53
CA PHE A 675 -3.00 1.09 -14.81
C PHE A 675 -3.44 1.88 -13.57
N ALA A 676 -2.88 3.06 -13.38
CA ALA A 676 -3.37 4.05 -12.43
C ALA A 676 -4.38 4.96 -13.14
N ALA A 677 -5.63 4.93 -12.69
CA ALA A 677 -6.71 5.73 -13.28
C ALA A 677 -6.67 7.20 -12.86
N MET A 678 -6.21 7.46 -11.66
CA MET A 678 -6.00 8.79 -11.09
C MET A 678 -4.68 8.81 -10.33
N ALA A 679 -3.92 9.89 -10.49
CA ALA A 679 -2.63 10.05 -9.82
C ALA A 679 -2.37 11.52 -9.45
N ALA A 680 -1.51 11.73 -8.47
CA ALA A 680 -0.97 13.05 -8.13
C ALA A 680 0.52 12.94 -7.81
N LYS A 681 1.26 13.99 -8.17
CA LYS A 681 2.65 14.18 -7.77
C LYS A 681 2.72 14.39 -6.26
N ILE A 682 3.67 13.76 -5.59
CA ILE A 682 3.90 13.92 -4.15
C ILE A 682 5.37 14.13 -3.83
N ASP A 683 5.63 14.68 -2.64
CA ASP A 683 6.95 14.72 -2.04
C ASP A 683 7.13 13.49 -1.12
N PRO A 684 8.23 12.73 -1.24
CA PRO A 684 8.48 11.58 -0.38
C PRO A 684 8.54 11.92 1.12
N VAL A 685 8.90 13.14 1.50
CA VAL A 685 8.89 13.61 2.90
C VAL A 685 7.48 13.53 3.51
N TRP A 686 6.43 13.77 2.72
CA TRP A 686 5.05 13.63 3.21
C TRP A 686 4.69 12.19 3.55
N ILE A 687 5.32 11.24 2.88
CA ILE A 687 5.11 9.80 3.16
C ILE A 687 5.64 9.46 4.54
N GLU A 688 6.81 9.97 4.90
CA GLU A 688 7.39 9.76 6.21
C GLU A 688 6.52 10.41 7.31
N GLU A 689 6.11 11.68 7.12
CA GLU A 689 5.25 12.40 8.07
C GLU A 689 3.94 11.66 8.37
N ILE A 690 3.25 11.21 7.32
CA ILE A 690 1.92 10.60 7.46
C ILE A 690 2.01 9.11 7.83
N GLY A 691 3.02 8.43 7.33
CA GLY A 691 3.23 6.99 7.47
C GLY A 691 4.21 6.59 8.57
N GLU A 692 4.61 7.49 9.47
CA GLU A 692 5.63 7.28 10.52
C GLU A 692 5.46 5.93 11.27
N HIS A 693 4.23 5.55 11.57
CA HIS A 693 3.92 4.29 12.27
C HIS A 693 4.08 3.01 11.44
N LEU A 694 4.37 3.13 10.15
CA LEU A 694 4.50 2.01 9.21
C LEU A 694 5.87 1.96 8.56
N VAL A 695 6.66 3.05 8.64
CA VAL A 695 7.98 3.09 8.06
C VAL A 695 8.95 2.21 8.85
N LYS A 696 9.85 1.56 8.12
CA LYS A 696 10.98 0.85 8.69
C LYS A 696 12.22 1.69 8.49
N ARG A 697 12.90 1.97 9.59
CA ARG A 697 14.17 2.68 9.60
C ARG A 697 15.30 1.67 9.72
N GLU A 698 16.22 1.69 8.77
CA GLU A 698 17.41 0.85 8.75
C GLU A 698 18.62 1.75 8.81
N VAL A 699 19.38 1.66 9.89
CA VAL A 699 20.63 2.40 10.05
C VAL A 699 21.78 1.52 9.60
N HIS A 700 22.65 2.05 8.73
CA HIS A 700 23.76 1.30 8.14
C HIS A 700 25.01 2.16 7.99
N SER A 701 26.18 1.51 7.81
CA SER A 701 27.48 2.14 7.57
C SER A 701 27.84 3.21 8.62
N PRO A 702 27.82 2.87 9.91
CA PRO A 702 28.32 3.78 10.90
C PRO A 702 29.80 4.05 10.66
N HIS A 703 30.24 5.29 10.87
CA HIS A 703 31.61 5.74 10.63
C HIS A 703 31.95 6.99 11.43
N TRP A 704 33.23 7.21 11.71
CA TRP A 704 33.71 8.46 12.31
C TRP A 704 33.63 9.62 11.31
N SER A 705 33.03 10.72 11.70
CA SER A 705 32.91 11.91 10.86
C SER A 705 33.92 12.98 11.34
N VAL A 706 35.01 13.11 10.63
CA VAL A 706 36.04 14.14 10.90
C VAL A 706 35.48 15.57 10.88
N ARG A 707 34.39 15.80 10.11
CA ARG A 707 33.74 17.12 10.00
C ARG A 707 32.92 17.46 11.24
N THR A 708 32.13 16.53 11.75
CA THR A 708 31.23 16.76 12.89
C THR A 708 31.84 16.31 14.23
N GLN A 709 33.00 15.63 14.18
CA GLN A 709 33.68 15.08 15.35
C GLN A 709 32.78 14.19 16.21
N SER A 710 31.94 13.37 15.54
CA SER A 710 31.03 12.43 16.16
C SER A 710 30.81 11.23 15.23
N VAL A 711 30.31 10.13 15.77
CA VAL A 711 29.97 8.94 14.96
C VAL A 711 28.65 9.13 14.28
N LYS A 712 28.67 9.10 12.95
CA LYS A 712 27.51 9.22 12.06
C LYS A 712 27.20 7.88 11.43
N ALA A 713 25.92 7.71 11.09
CA ALA A 713 25.47 6.61 10.24
C ALA A 713 24.51 7.13 9.17
N PHE A 714 24.19 6.29 8.20
CA PHE A 714 23.17 6.58 7.24
C PHE A 714 21.88 5.84 7.63
N GLU A 715 20.79 6.57 7.73
CA GLU A 715 19.46 6.03 7.90
C GLU A 715 18.79 5.90 6.54
N ARG A 716 18.20 4.74 6.30
CA ARG A 716 17.33 4.44 5.16
C ARG A 716 15.92 4.24 5.67
N VAL A 717 14.96 4.95 5.09
CA VAL A 717 13.55 4.86 5.45
C VAL A 717 12.79 4.11 4.36
N ARG A 718 12.09 3.04 4.74
CA ARG A 718 11.32 2.21 3.82
C ARG A 718 9.86 2.10 4.24
N LEU A 719 8.95 2.07 3.26
CA LEU A 719 7.53 1.77 3.46
C LEU A 719 7.07 0.75 2.41
N TYR A 720 6.57 -0.41 2.85
CA TYR A 720 6.10 -1.50 1.98
C TYR A 720 7.06 -1.90 0.86
N GLY A 721 8.36 -1.85 1.12
CA GLY A 721 9.41 -2.16 0.15
C GLY A 721 9.87 -0.97 -0.70
N LEU A 722 9.18 0.16 -0.65
CA LEU A 722 9.62 1.41 -1.29
C LEU A 722 10.67 2.10 -0.42
N THR A 723 11.81 2.44 -0.98
CA THR A 723 12.81 3.30 -0.32
C THR A 723 12.38 4.75 -0.50
N ILE A 724 11.90 5.36 0.59
CA ILE A 724 11.40 6.75 0.61
C ILE A 724 12.59 7.71 0.70
N ILE A 725 13.50 7.43 1.64
CA ILE A 725 14.73 8.17 1.87
C ILE A 725 15.87 7.16 1.83
N GLU A 726 16.86 7.43 0.98
CA GLU A 726 17.94 6.49 0.75
C GLU A 726 19.10 6.69 1.72
N LYS A 727 19.40 7.94 2.04
CA LYS A 727 20.50 8.30 2.94
C LYS A 727 20.19 9.60 3.69
N THR A 728 19.91 9.50 4.97
CA THR A 728 19.91 10.63 5.90
C THR A 728 21.03 10.40 6.91
N ARG A 729 21.84 11.44 7.20
CA ARG A 729 22.87 11.32 8.24
C ARG A 729 22.21 11.46 9.60
N VAL A 730 22.47 10.48 10.46
CA VAL A 730 21.97 10.47 11.84
C VAL A 730 23.13 10.31 12.82
N GLU A 731 22.97 10.79 14.05
CA GLU A 731 23.87 10.49 15.15
C GLU A 731 23.75 9.02 15.53
N TYR A 732 24.82 8.27 15.38
CA TYR A 732 24.76 6.83 15.60
C TYR A 732 24.68 6.45 17.09
N SER A 733 25.16 7.30 17.96
CA SER A 733 25.09 7.13 19.42
C SER A 733 23.64 6.99 19.94
N SER A 734 22.67 7.65 19.27
CA SER A 734 21.24 7.53 19.63
C SER A 734 20.64 6.17 19.24
N VAL A 735 21.30 5.41 18.38
CA VAL A 735 20.84 4.10 17.87
C VAL A 735 21.52 2.94 18.61
N ASN A 736 22.85 3.01 18.71
CA ASN A 736 23.66 2.04 19.43
C ASN A 736 24.86 2.76 20.03
N GLN A 737 24.80 3.04 21.32
CA GLN A 737 25.81 3.80 22.05
C GLN A 737 27.11 3.01 22.18
N GLU A 738 27.06 1.73 22.52
CA GLU A 738 28.21 0.85 22.68
C GLU A 738 29.04 0.77 21.39
N HIS A 739 28.41 0.42 20.26
CA HIS A 739 29.11 0.36 18.97
C HIS A 739 29.58 1.76 18.49
N ALA A 740 28.86 2.84 18.84
CA ALA A 740 29.33 4.20 18.55
C ALA A 740 30.60 4.53 19.34
N HIS A 741 30.68 4.12 20.60
CA HIS A 741 31.88 4.23 21.42
C HIS A 741 33.07 3.48 20.81
N GLU A 742 32.87 2.23 20.39
CA GLU A 742 33.89 1.43 19.70
C GLU A 742 34.43 2.12 18.44
N ILE A 743 33.58 2.68 17.61
CA ILE A 743 33.97 3.40 16.39
C ILE A 743 34.72 4.71 16.76
N PHE A 744 34.28 5.42 17.79
CA PHE A 744 34.93 6.62 18.28
C PHE A 744 36.37 6.32 18.73
N LEU A 745 36.56 5.23 19.47
CA LEU A 745 37.89 4.80 19.93
C LEU A 745 38.76 4.35 18.76
N SER A 746 38.23 3.47 17.89
CA SER A 746 39.02 2.85 16.81
C SER A 746 39.29 3.79 15.64
N GLU A 747 38.27 4.51 15.17
CA GLU A 747 38.40 5.40 13.99
C GLU A 747 38.70 6.85 14.35
N GLY A 748 38.31 7.30 15.54
CA GLY A 748 38.56 8.66 16.02
C GLY A 748 39.91 8.79 16.73
N LEU A 749 40.07 8.14 17.87
CA LEU A 749 41.23 8.30 18.73
C LEU A 749 42.42 7.49 18.25
N SER A 750 42.29 6.20 17.98
CA SER A 750 43.42 5.33 17.61
C SER A 750 44.02 5.73 16.26
N LYS A 751 43.21 6.15 15.28
CA LYS A 751 43.72 6.68 14.00
C LYS A 751 44.06 8.16 14.00
N SER A 752 44.11 8.79 15.19
CA SER A 752 44.44 10.20 15.33
C SER A 752 43.56 11.16 14.50
N ALA A 753 42.26 10.82 14.30
CA ALA A 753 41.32 11.60 13.51
C ALA A 753 40.49 12.60 14.33
N VAL A 754 40.67 12.60 15.66
CA VAL A 754 40.02 13.55 16.57
C VAL A 754 40.70 14.91 16.47
N LYS A 755 39.92 15.99 16.46
CA LYS A 755 40.41 17.37 16.50
C LYS A 755 40.10 17.96 17.85
N THR A 756 41.10 17.98 18.72
CA THR A 756 40.99 18.55 20.07
C THR A 756 42.29 19.22 20.48
N ASP A 757 42.20 20.24 21.31
CA ASP A 757 43.35 20.93 21.93
C ASP A 757 43.74 20.35 23.30
N ALA A 758 43.12 19.26 23.72
CA ALA A 758 43.38 18.63 25.01
C ALA A 758 44.85 18.22 25.15
N ALA A 759 45.45 18.57 26.30
CA ALA A 759 46.90 18.39 26.56
C ALA A 759 47.32 16.91 26.42
N PHE A 760 46.53 15.99 26.97
CA PHE A 760 46.85 14.55 26.87
C PHE A 760 46.95 14.08 25.42
N TYR A 761 46.07 14.57 24.56
CA TYR A 761 46.01 14.15 23.15
C TYR A 761 47.27 14.62 22.39
N LYS A 762 47.67 15.90 22.61
CA LYS A 762 48.91 16.43 22.04
C LYS A 762 50.15 15.66 22.51
N GLN A 763 50.20 15.34 23.80
CA GLN A 763 51.26 14.54 24.38
C GLN A 763 51.30 13.13 23.80
N ASN A 764 50.15 12.45 23.70
CA ASN A 764 50.06 11.11 23.11
C ASN A 764 50.45 11.14 21.64
N GLN A 765 50.06 12.16 20.85
CA GLN A 765 50.51 12.30 19.47
C GLN A 765 52.02 12.37 19.35
N GLN A 766 52.72 13.15 20.23
CA GLN A 766 54.18 13.22 20.27
C GLN A 766 54.80 11.85 20.59
N ILE A 767 54.21 11.11 21.54
CA ILE A 767 54.69 9.77 21.91
C ILE A 767 54.50 8.81 20.73
N LEU A 768 53.34 8.82 20.09
CA LEU A 768 53.03 7.95 18.93
C LEU A 768 53.91 8.29 17.72
N GLU A 769 54.18 9.58 17.46
CA GLU A 769 55.09 10.02 16.40
C GLU A 769 56.53 9.53 16.67
N ALA A 770 57.00 9.61 17.93
CA ALA A 770 58.30 9.08 18.29
C ALA A 770 58.38 7.55 18.09
N ILE A 771 57.35 6.80 18.51
CA ILE A 771 57.32 5.35 18.32
C ILE A 771 57.32 5.00 16.83
N ARG A 772 56.47 5.67 16.03
CA ARG A 772 56.41 5.47 14.58
C ARG A 772 57.73 5.81 13.90
N ALA A 773 58.46 6.80 14.38
CA ALA A 773 59.81 7.12 13.87
C ALA A 773 60.78 5.94 14.10
N GLU A 774 60.77 5.31 15.28
CA GLU A 774 61.60 4.13 15.56
C GLU A 774 61.15 2.90 14.70
N GLU A 775 59.84 2.68 14.53
CA GLU A 775 59.32 1.60 13.66
C GLU A 775 59.71 1.78 12.19
N ASN A 776 59.69 3.03 11.70
CA ASN A 776 60.14 3.37 10.36
C ASN A 776 61.66 3.07 10.16
N LYS A 777 62.52 3.31 11.18
CA LYS A 777 63.93 2.96 11.15
C LYS A 777 64.11 1.43 10.98
N LEU A 778 63.35 0.68 11.77
CA LEU A 778 63.43 -0.79 11.75
C LEU A 778 62.72 -1.42 10.55
N ARG A 779 61.98 -0.64 9.75
CA ARG A 779 61.13 -1.11 8.66
C ARG A 779 60.12 -2.17 9.10
N ARG A 780 59.63 -2.11 10.29
CA ARG A 780 58.65 -3.03 10.91
C ARG A 780 57.53 -2.20 11.51
N PRO A 781 56.50 -1.86 10.71
CA PRO A 781 55.34 -1.12 11.20
C PRO A 781 54.61 -1.94 12.24
N GLU A 782 54.02 -1.28 13.20
CA GLU A 782 53.27 -1.87 14.33
C GLU A 782 54.09 -2.88 15.18
N LYS A 783 55.42 -2.80 15.16
CA LYS A 783 56.26 -3.66 15.99
C LYS A 783 56.12 -3.33 17.48
N PHE A 784 56.01 -2.05 17.80
CA PHE A 784 56.01 -1.58 19.20
C PHE A 784 54.60 -1.27 19.67
N ILE A 785 53.71 -0.75 18.77
CA ILE A 785 52.35 -0.40 19.12
C ILE A 785 51.44 -0.58 17.90
N SER A 786 50.46 -1.43 18.01
CA SER A 786 49.41 -1.58 17.00
C SER A 786 48.23 -0.62 17.24
N GLU A 787 47.43 -0.39 16.22
CA GLU A 787 46.14 0.34 16.39
C GLU A 787 45.24 -0.34 17.44
N ASN A 788 45.30 -1.66 17.55
CA ASN A 788 44.55 -2.43 18.55
C ASN A 788 44.99 -2.16 19.97
N ASP A 789 46.33 -1.96 20.21
CA ASP A 789 46.85 -1.65 21.54
C ASP A 789 46.43 -0.25 22.00
N ILE A 790 46.43 0.72 21.07
CA ILE A 790 45.94 2.07 21.31
C ILE A 790 44.43 2.03 21.62
N ASN A 791 43.69 1.26 20.86
CA ASN A 791 42.26 1.08 21.09
C ASN A 791 41.98 0.44 22.46
N ALA A 792 42.71 -0.63 22.81
CA ALA A 792 42.58 -1.29 24.09
C ALA A 792 42.94 -0.39 25.28
N PHE A 793 43.91 0.48 25.10
CA PHE A 793 44.26 1.50 26.10
C PHE A 793 43.11 2.47 26.33
N TYR A 794 42.58 3.07 25.26
CA TYR A 794 41.48 4.04 25.38
C TYR A 794 40.17 3.38 25.84
N SER A 795 39.89 2.14 25.43
CA SER A 795 38.73 1.38 25.89
C SER A 795 38.70 1.16 27.41
N LYS A 796 39.87 0.98 28.04
CA LYS A 796 39.95 0.87 29.51
C LYS A 796 39.86 2.21 30.24
N ALA A 797 40.24 3.29 29.57
CA ALA A 797 40.36 4.60 30.19
C ALA A 797 39.14 5.51 30.02
N ILE A 798 38.37 5.35 28.89
CA ILE A 798 37.26 6.22 28.52
C ILE A 798 35.94 5.51 28.77
N PRO A 799 34.98 6.13 29.47
CA PRO A 799 33.66 5.57 29.73
C PRO A 799 32.85 5.34 28.44
N GLU A 800 32.03 4.28 28.40
CA GLU A 800 31.24 3.86 27.27
C GLU A 800 30.19 4.89 26.77
N ASN A 801 29.86 5.86 27.60
CA ASN A 801 28.92 6.92 27.22
C ASN A 801 29.54 8.03 26.36
N ILE A 802 30.83 7.99 26.10
CA ILE A 802 31.56 9.00 25.30
C ILE A 802 31.70 8.50 23.87
N THR A 803 31.09 9.20 22.93
CA THR A 803 30.99 8.81 21.50
C THR A 803 31.40 9.94 20.56
N SER A 804 31.79 11.09 21.09
CA SER A 804 32.17 12.29 20.34
C SER A 804 33.28 13.07 21.00
N THR A 805 33.98 13.91 20.22
CA THR A 805 35.00 14.81 20.74
C THR A 805 34.44 15.77 21.79
N LYS A 806 33.22 16.28 21.57
CA LYS A 806 32.58 17.21 22.52
C LYS A 806 32.31 16.53 23.88
N GLU A 807 31.83 15.31 23.87
CA GLU A 807 31.61 14.55 25.13
C GLU A 807 32.94 14.23 25.82
N LEU A 808 33.97 13.86 25.06
CA LEU A 808 35.30 13.62 25.58
C LEU A 808 35.85 14.89 26.25
N GLU A 809 35.79 16.06 25.61
CA GLU A 809 36.25 17.33 26.19
C GLU A 809 35.47 17.73 27.44
N ASN A 810 34.15 17.51 27.44
CA ASN A 810 33.34 17.79 28.64
C ASN A 810 33.73 16.88 29.80
N TRP A 811 33.94 15.58 29.52
CA TRP A 811 34.39 14.63 30.55
C TRP A 811 35.78 14.94 31.08
N ILE A 812 36.70 15.41 30.24
CA ILE A 812 38.08 15.81 30.69
C ILE A 812 38.05 17.07 31.55
N ARG A 813 37.13 18.00 31.28
CA ARG A 813 36.96 19.24 32.07
C ARG A 813 36.38 18.99 33.46
N ASP A 814 35.78 17.85 33.68
CA ASP A 814 35.22 17.47 34.97
C ASP A 814 36.37 17.09 35.93
N PRO A 815 36.59 17.84 37.02
CA PRO A 815 37.67 17.58 37.97
C PRO A 815 37.56 16.22 38.66
N GLU A 816 36.35 15.70 38.84
CA GLU A 816 36.11 14.43 39.51
C GLU A 816 36.45 13.23 38.61
N SER A 817 36.54 13.42 37.31
CA SER A 817 36.82 12.34 36.35
C SER A 817 38.19 11.70 36.49
N GLY A 818 39.21 12.45 36.95
CA GLY A 818 40.61 12.04 36.96
C GLY A 818 41.17 11.72 35.56
N ALA A 819 40.48 12.17 34.50
CA ALA A 819 40.74 11.82 33.11
C ALA A 819 42.11 12.22 32.62
N SER A 820 42.61 13.39 33.00
CA SER A 820 43.88 13.95 32.52
C SER A 820 45.10 13.09 32.82
N LYS A 821 45.09 12.30 33.90
CA LYS A 821 46.20 11.40 34.25
C LYS A 821 46.02 10.00 33.61
N LYS A 822 44.78 9.52 33.47
CA LYS A 822 44.46 8.18 32.95
C LYS A 822 44.65 8.06 31.44
N LEU A 823 44.60 9.17 30.71
CA LEU A 823 44.60 9.21 29.25
C LEU A 823 46.00 9.38 28.64
N ILE A 824 47.07 9.54 29.42
CA ILE A 824 48.44 9.67 28.92
C ILE A 824 48.99 8.26 28.67
N LEU A 825 49.51 8.03 27.46
CA LEU A 825 50.20 6.82 27.11
C LEU A 825 51.53 6.74 27.84
N ASP A 826 51.77 5.69 28.61
CA ASP A 826 53.05 5.44 29.25
C ASP A 826 54.03 4.78 28.27
N ARG A 827 55.05 5.51 27.87
CA ARG A 827 56.08 5.04 26.95
C ARG A 827 56.78 3.77 27.48
N MET A 828 57.01 3.66 28.79
CA MET A 828 57.69 2.50 29.37
C MET A 828 56.82 1.26 29.46
N ALA A 829 55.52 1.42 29.60
CA ALA A 829 54.58 0.29 29.65
C ALA A 829 54.28 -0.32 28.25
N LEU A 830 54.58 0.43 27.19
CA LEU A 830 54.35 0.01 25.82
C LEU A 830 55.56 -0.71 25.16
N PHE A 831 56.76 -0.53 25.69
CA PHE A 831 57.95 -1.22 25.24
C PHE A 831 58.17 -2.50 26.06
N ASP A 832 57.97 -3.64 25.49
CA ASP A 832 58.38 -4.91 26.08
C ASP A 832 59.93 -4.90 26.22
N ASN A 833 60.41 -5.17 27.39
CA ASN A 833 61.72 -4.85 27.90
C ASN A 833 62.98 -5.46 27.18
N ASN A 834 62.87 -6.03 25.98
CA ASN A 834 63.95 -6.83 25.40
C ASN A 834 64.49 -6.43 24.03
N GLU A 835 64.02 -5.41 23.35
CA GLU A 835 64.61 -5.02 22.07
C GLU A 835 64.68 -3.50 21.89
N ASN A 836 65.65 -2.85 22.57
CA ASN A 836 66.06 -1.53 22.12
C ASN A 836 66.77 -1.68 20.76
N PRO A 837 66.35 -0.96 19.69
CA PRO A 837 67.11 -0.93 18.45
C PRO A 837 68.52 -0.48 18.76
N SER A 838 69.56 -1.24 18.33
CA SER A 838 70.90 -0.77 18.51
C SER A 838 71.07 0.55 17.73
N THR A 839 71.21 1.65 18.40
CA THR A 839 71.50 2.99 17.83
C THR A 839 72.73 2.94 16.88
N ASN A 840 73.52 1.88 16.92
CA ASN A 840 74.63 1.65 16.05
C ASN A 840 74.23 1.13 14.64
N GLU A 841 73.11 0.43 14.50
CA GLU A 841 72.69 -0.10 13.17
C GLU A 841 71.87 0.93 12.36
N PHE A 842 71.09 1.76 13.02
CA PHE A 842 70.25 2.79 12.40
C PHE A 842 70.45 4.13 13.10
N PRO A 843 71.63 4.84 12.85
CA PRO A 843 71.94 6.06 13.51
C PRO A 843 71.05 7.23 13.06
N ASP A 844 70.77 8.17 14.01
CA ASP A 844 69.97 9.37 13.69
C ASP A 844 70.76 10.40 12.88
N SER A 845 72.09 10.29 12.90
CA SER A 845 72.99 11.17 12.18
C SER A 845 74.33 10.50 11.86
N ILE A 846 75.01 11.01 10.86
CA ILE A 846 76.37 10.64 10.53
C ILE A 846 77.28 11.83 10.78
N SER A 847 78.49 11.54 11.23
CA SER A 847 79.62 12.58 11.44
C SER A 847 80.33 12.76 10.12
N LEU A 848 80.34 14.01 9.62
CA LEU A 848 81.17 14.37 8.44
C LEU A 848 81.94 15.64 8.79
N SER A 849 83.28 15.56 8.86
CA SER A 849 84.14 16.67 9.12
C SER A 849 83.71 17.52 10.30
N SER A 850 83.45 16.98 11.46
CA SER A 850 82.92 17.64 12.67
C SER A 850 81.48 18.07 12.69
N ASN A 851 80.72 17.85 11.66
CA ASN A 851 79.28 18.14 11.56
C ASN A 851 78.46 16.89 11.74
N GLN A 852 77.36 16.95 12.55
CA GLN A 852 76.39 15.91 12.67
C GLN A 852 75.32 16.13 11.60
N ILE A 853 75.19 15.19 10.64
CA ILE A 853 74.27 15.28 9.51
C ILE A 853 73.10 14.33 9.77
N PRO A 854 71.84 14.84 9.85
CA PRO A 854 70.66 14.00 10.18
C PRO A 854 70.31 13.03 9.05
N ILE A 855 69.81 11.84 9.45
CA ILE A 855 69.23 10.81 8.56
C ILE A 855 67.78 10.68 8.86
N ASN A 856 66.95 10.81 7.80
CA ASN A 856 65.54 10.57 7.88
C ASN A 856 65.22 9.18 7.34
N TYR A 857 64.48 8.40 8.10
CA TYR A 857 64.00 7.09 7.70
C TYR A 857 62.54 7.17 7.30
N THR A 858 62.19 6.60 6.16
CA THR A 858 60.81 6.55 5.64
C THR A 858 60.51 5.15 5.20
N PHE A 859 59.37 4.61 5.70
CA PHE A 859 58.88 3.34 5.29
C PHE A 859 57.60 3.52 4.42
N GLN A 860 57.77 3.49 3.11
CA GLN A 860 56.71 3.58 2.11
C GLN A 860 57.04 2.67 0.92
N PRO A 861 56.79 1.36 1.07
CA PRO A 861 57.12 0.41 0.01
C PRO A 861 56.58 0.80 -1.37
N GLY A 862 57.49 0.85 -2.37
CA GLY A 862 57.12 1.23 -3.74
C GLY A 862 57.11 2.74 -4.04
N ALA A 863 57.32 3.59 -3.02
CA ALA A 863 57.45 5.01 -3.26
C ALA A 863 58.92 5.44 -3.46
N LYS A 864 59.15 6.40 -4.33
CA LYS A 864 60.49 6.98 -4.59
C LYS A 864 61.18 7.56 -3.32
N LYS A 865 60.45 7.73 -2.24
CA LYS A 865 60.98 8.23 -0.96
C LYS A 865 61.26 7.12 0.06
N ASP A 866 61.02 5.87 -0.27
CA ASP A 866 61.23 4.74 0.63
C ASP A 866 62.73 4.58 0.94
N GLY A 867 63.03 4.27 2.22
CA GLY A 867 64.44 4.07 2.71
C GLY A 867 65.00 5.22 3.55
N ALA A 868 66.33 5.26 3.66
CA ALA A 868 67.09 6.29 4.39
C ALA A 868 67.46 7.46 3.48
N THR A 869 67.32 8.65 4.01
CA THR A 869 67.72 9.90 3.31
C THR A 869 68.59 10.76 4.19
N VAL A 870 69.78 11.01 3.74
CA VAL A 870 70.75 11.88 4.45
C VAL A 870 70.52 13.33 4.04
N GLN A 871 70.34 14.24 5.00
CA GLN A 871 70.07 15.67 4.75
C GLN A 871 71.36 16.47 4.82
N ILE A 872 71.96 16.79 3.67
CA ILE A 872 73.25 17.43 3.61
C ILE A 872 73.14 18.93 3.33
N PRO A 873 73.67 19.80 4.13
CA PRO A 873 73.81 21.22 3.84
C PRO A 873 74.59 21.43 2.55
N LEU A 874 74.16 22.38 1.71
CA LEU A 874 74.78 22.66 0.41
C LEU A 874 76.36 22.88 0.48
N GLN A 875 76.81 23.45 1.56
CA GLN A 875 78.22 23.72 1.78
C GLN A 875 79.12 22.47 1.97
N LEU A 876 78.52 21.35 2.38
CA LEU A 876 79.19 20.11 2.69
C LEU A 876 79.17 19.09 1.51
N ILE A 877 78.50 19.38 0.43
CA ILE A 877 78.35 18.44 -0.67
C ILE A 877 79.67 18.05 -1.37
N ASN A 878 80.69 18.94 -1.34
CA ASN A 878 81.97 18.66 -1.91
C ASN A 878 82.86 17.82 -1.05
N GLN A 879 82.60 17.70 0.25
CA GLN A 879 83.33 16.90 1.18
C GLN A 879 82.79 15.47 1.26
N LEU A 880 81.66 15.19 0.62
CA LEU A 880 80.96 13.92 0.69
C LEU A 880 81.48 13.01 -0.40
N SER A 881 81.74 11.77 -0.06
CA SER A 881 82.02 10.68 -0.96
C SER A 881 80.84 9.73 -1.01
N ASP A 882 80.71 8.96 -2.16
CA ASP A 882 79.67 7.93 -2.24
C ASP A 882 79.96 6.82 -1.18
N ALA A 883 81.13 6.60 -0.77
CA ALA A 883 81.47 5.67 0.31
C ALA A 883 80.98 6.11 1.67
N ASP A 884 80.97 7.40 1.98
CA ASP A 884 80.39 7.90 3.25
C ASP A 884 78.86 7.63 3.30
N ILE A 885 78.26 7.75 2.16
CA ILE A 885 76.78 7.47 2.07
C ILE A 885 76.52 5.96 2.15
N ASP A 886 77.32 5.14 1.52
CA ASP A 886 77.08 3.69 1.54
C ASP A 886 77.19 3.12 2.97
N TRP A 887 78.04 3.67 3.85
CA TRP A 887 78.21 3.23 5.22
C TRP A 887 77.40 4.07 6.22
N ALA A 888 76.57 5.01 5.74
CA ALA A 888 75.79 5.89 6.62
C ALA A 888 74.79 5.10 7.50
N VAL A 889 74.27 3.98 7.01
CA VAL A 889 73.28 3.14 7.75
C VAL A 889 73.84 1.69 7.79
N PRO A 890 74.50 1.29 8.83
CA PRO A 890 75.11 -0.06 8.96
C PRO A 890 74.06 -1.21 8.81
N GLY A 891 72.88 -1.01 9.38
CA GLY A 891 71.77 -2.02 9.32
C GLY A 891 71.28 -2.40 7.92
N ILE A 892 71.53 -1.57 6.89
CA ILE A 892 71.09 -1.84 5.52
C ILE A 892 72.20 -2.63 4.71
N ILE A 893 73.45 -2.56 5.15
CA ILE A 893 74.59 -3.09 4.35
C ILE A 893 74.47 -4.58 4.06
N ARG A 894 74.10 -5.37 5.03
CA ARG A 894 73.90 -6.79 4.84
C ARG A 894 72.92 -7.09 3.73
N GLU A 895 71.72 -6.51 3.73
CA GLU A 895 70.70 -6.69 2.71
C GLU A 895 71.13 -6.14 1.34
N LYS A 896 71.83 -4.99 1.35
CA LYS A 896 72.40 -4.38 0.16
C LYS A 896 73.40 -5.33 -0.51
N CYS A 897 74.33 -5.93 0.24
CA CYS A 897 75.28 -6.89 -0.27
C CYS A 897 74.61 -8.16 -0.80
N ILE A 898 73.59 -8.70 -0.11
CA ILE A 898 72.80 -9.82 -0.60
C ILE A 898 72.09 -9.48 -1.92
N ALA A 899 71.49 -8.29 -2.05
CA ALA A 899 70.83 -7.82 -3.24
C ALA A 899 71.80 -7.65 -4.40
N LEU A 900 72.95 -7.06 -4.18
CA LEU A 900 74.05 -6.95 -5.15
C LEU A 900 74.51 -8.32 -5.67
N LEU A 901 74.74 -9.27 -4.76
CA LEU A 901 75.19 -10.59 -5.14
C LEU A 901 74.11 -11.41 -5.85
N LYS A 902 72.82 -11.19 -5.50
CA LYS A 902 71.65 -11.78 -6.21
C LYS A 902 71.47 -11.20 -7.60
N GLY A 903 71.89 -9.96 -7.86
CA GLY A 903 71.87 -9.32 -9.17
C GLY A 903 72.91 -9.78 -10.15
N LEU A 904 73.94 -10.55 -9.71
CA LEU A 904 75.00 -11.09 -10.57
C LEU A 904 74.50 -12.17 -11.57
N PRO A 905 75.20 -12.43 -12.70
CA PRO A 905 74.85 -13.46 -13.64
C PRO A 905 74.71 -14.85 -13.01
N LYS A 906 73.79 -15.70 -13.52
CA LYS A 906 73.45 -17.00 -12.93
C LYS A 906 74.67 -17.91 -12.69
N ALA A 907 75.63 -17.90 -13.54
CA ALA A 907 76.84 -18.71 -13.42
C ALA A 907 77.67 -18.34 -12.18
N THR A 908 77.84 -17.05 -11.86
CA THR A 908 78.50 -16.52 -10.71
C THR A 908 77.70 -16.76 -9.43
N ARG A 909 76.38 -16.55 -9.46
CA ARG A 909 75.49 -16.81 -8.29
C ARG A 909 75.60 -18.24 -7.79
N LYS A 910 75.60 -19.23 -8.70
CA LYS A 910 75.69 -20.65 -8.30
C LYS A 910 76.92 -20.96 -7.44
N LYS A 911 78.00 -20.21 -7.56
CA LYS A 911 79.25 -20.42 -6.79
C LYS A 911 79.17 -19.73 -5.40
N LEU A 912 78.16 -18.93 -5.17
CA LEU A 912 77.95 -18.15 -3.94
C LEU A 912 76.80 -18.70 -3.05
N ILE A 913 76.21 -19.83 -3.40
CA ILE A 913 75.13 -20.42 -2.62
C ILE A 913 75.69 -21.11 -1.37
N PRO A 914 75.08 -20.84 -0.14
CA PRO A 914 74.08 -19.85 0.15
C PRO A 914 74.61 -18.40 0.21
N ILE A 915 74.00 -17.47 -0.56
CA ILE A 915 74.48 -16.06 -0.68
C ILE A 915 74.45 -15.34 0.70
N SER A 916 73.38 -15.56 1.48
CA SER A 916 73.24 -14.99 2.82
C SER A 916 74.37 -15.40 3.76
N GLY A 917 74.69 -16.71 3.77
CA GLY A 917 75.80 -17.24 4.59
C GLY A 917 77.12 -16.63 4.20
N PHE A 918 77.40 -16.51 2.87
CA PHE A 918 78.62 -15.86 2.41
C PHE A 918 78.74 -14.39 2.87
N VAL A 919 77.55 -13.64 2.81
CA VAL A 919 77.56 -12.25 3.32
C VAL A 919 77.78 -12.22 4.84
N ASP A 920 77.24 -13.16 5.58
CA ASP A 920 77.46 -13.24 7.03
C ASP A 920 78.91 -13.56 7.38
N ASP A 921 79.64 -14.33 6.59
CA ASP A 921 81.02 -14.63 6.75
C ASP A 921 81.94 -13.41 6.52
N ILE A 922 81.59 -12.51 5.61
CA ILE A 922 82.41 -11.34 5.22
C ILE A 922 81.96 -10.06 5.87
N ILE A 923 80.81 -9.92 6.48
CA ILE A 923 80.23 -8.67 6.90
C ILE A 923 81.06 -7.98 7.99
N SER A 924 81.64 -8.72 8.94
CA SER A 924 82.50 -8.20 9.99
C SER A 924 83.80 -7.59 9.41
N GLU A 925 84.46 -8.32 8.50
CA GLU A 925 85.67 -7.84 7.80
C GLU A 925 85.35 -6.58 6.95
N MET A 926 84.16 -6.50 6.35
CA MET A 926 83.70 -5.32 5.60
C MET A 926 83.57 -4.08 6.49
N PHE A 927 83.05 -4.24 7.69
CA PHE A 927 82.93 -3.12 8.66
C PHE A 927 84.30 -2.64 9.21
N GLU A 928 85.31 -3.53 9.30
CA GLU A 928 86.65 -3.16 9.69
C GLU A 928 87.40 -2.37 8.59
N LEU A 929 87.28 -2.82 7.33
CA LEU A 929 88.04 -2.27 6.20
C LEU A 929 87.44 -0.95 5.68
N ARG A 930 86.08 -0.80 5.70
CA ARG A 930 85.33 0.35 5.15
C ARG A 930 85.99 0.95 3.91
N GLY A 931 85.27 1.52 3.02
CA GLY A 931 85.73 2.10 1.77
C GLY A 931 84.67 1.98 0.69
N ASP A 932 85.08 2.04 -0.59
CA ASP A 932 84.18 1.84 -1.69
C ASP A 932 83.52 0.43 -1.63
N LEU A 933 82.27 0.36 -1.40
CA LEU A 933 81.49 -0.88 -1.16
C LEU A 933 81.65 -1.88 -2.30
N PHE A 934 81.63 -1.43 -3.54
CA PHE A 934 81.76 -2.30 -4.72
C PHE A 934 83.21 -2.85 -4.88
N LYS A 935 84.20 -2.06 -4.63
CA LYS A 935 85.62 -2.50 -4.66
C LYS A 935 85.86 -3.50 -3.57
N LEU A 936 85.42 -3.20 -2.33
CA LEU A 936 85.60 -4.06 -1.17
C LEU A 936 84.92 -5.44 -1.37
N LEU A 937 83.64 -5.41 -1.83
CA LEU A 937 82.93 -6.65 -2.13
C LEU A 937 83.61 -7.48 -3.24
N ALA A 938 84.13 -6.86 -4.28
CA ALA A 938 84.88 -7.50 -5.33
C ALA A 938 86.20 -8.16 -4.77
N THR A 939 86.93 -7.43 -3.97
CA THR A 939 88.19 -7.91 -3.33
C THR A 939 87.91 -9.12 -2.41
N LEU A 940 86.92 -9.06 -1.57
CA LEU A 940 86.51 -10.18 -0.69
C LEU A 940 85.99 -11.42 -1.48
N LEU A 941 85.30 -11.21 -2.57
CA LEU A 941 84.95 -12.32 -3.47
C LEU A 941 86.16 -13.02 -4.08
N ILE A 942 87.19 -12.28 -4.44
CA ILE A 942 88.44 -12.85 -4.92
C ILE A 942 89.14 -13.58 -3.82
N LYS A 943 89.30 -12.94 -2.63
CA LYS A 943 89.99 -13.50 -1.45
C LYS A 943 89.38 -14.80 -0.94
N GLN A 944 88.04 -14.83 -0.74
CA GLN A 944 87.39 -15.96 -0.09
C GLN A 944 86.84 -17.03 -1.05
N ARG A 945 86.50 -16.66 -2.28
CA ARG A 945 85.87 -17.57 -3.24
C ARG A 945 86.56 -17.68 -4.61
N ARG A 946 87.72 -16.96 -4.75
CA ARG A 946 88.50 -16.89 -6.00
C ARG A 946 87.60 -16.50 -7.24
N ILE A 947 86.65 -15.66 -7.00
CA ILE A 947 85.74 -15.19 -8.07
C ILE A 947 86.16 -13.76 -8.39
N ASN A 948 86.66 -13.54 -9.61
CA ASN A 948 87.04 -12.24 -10.10
C ASN A 948 85.86 -11.54 -10.75
N ILE A 949 85.45 -10.42 -10.12
CA ILE A 949 84.33 -9.56 -10.65
C ILE A 949 84.81 -8.13 -10.66
N ALA A 950 84.65 -7.45 -11.79
CA ALA A 950 84.97 -6.05 -11.87
C ALA A 950 83.95 -5.22 -11.04
N PRO A 951 84.38 -4.26 -10.25
CA PRO A 951 83.51 -3.40 -9.39
C PRO A 951 82.36 -2.73 -10.15
N VAL A 952 82.62 -2.39 -11.45
CA VAL A 952 81.60 -1.78 -12.37
C VAL A 952 80.36 -2.70 -12.58
N GLN A 953 80.53 -4.01 -12.45
CA GLN A 953 79.37 -4.92 -12.61
C GLN A 953 78.38 -4.75 -11.48
N PHE A 954 78.80 -4.35 -10.26
CA PHE A 954 77.85 -4.07 -9.16
C PHE A 954 77.14 -2.74 -9.41
N ALA A 955 77.77 -1.75 -9.99
CA ALA A 955 77.15 -0.46 -10.31
C ALA A 955 75.94 -0.58 -11.32
N ASN A 956 75.93 -1.62 -12.14
CA ASN A 956 74.87 -1.87 -13.14
C ASN A 956 73.69 -2.66 -12.58
N ILE A 957 73.71 -3.07 -11.30
CA ILE A 957 72.63 -3.84 -10.67
C ILE A 957 71.61 -2.90 -10.11
N SER A 958 70.34 -3.05 -10.52
CA SER A 958 69.23 -2.29 -9.95
C SER A 958 68.94 -2.77 -8.54
N LEU A 959 69.14 -1.94 -7.56
CA LEU A 959 68.77 -2.20 -6.20
C LEU A 959 67.34 -1.76 -5.89
N PRO A 960 66.65 -2.42 -5.00
CA PRO A 960 65.42 -1.88 -4.46
C PRO A 960 65.62 -0.50 -3.82
N ASP A 961 64.62 0.41 -3.97
CA ASP A 961 64.71 1.81 -3.55
C ASP A 961 65.10 1.96 -2.08
N HIS A 962 64.70 1.10 -1.23
CA HIS A 962 64.97 1.10 0.21
C HIS A 962 66.40 0.72 0.57
N LEU A 963 67.15 0.09 -0.28
CA LEU A 963 68.56 -0.27 -0.11
C LEU A 963 69.49 0.81 -0.67
N ILE A 964 68.92 1.87 -1.29
CA ILE A 964 69.68 3.02 -1.80
C ILE A 964 69.49 4.16 -0.83
N ILE A 965 70.55 4.54 -0.17
CA ILE A 965 70.55 5.72 0.72
C ILE A 965 70.54 6.96 -0.15
N LYS A 966 69.54 7.81 0.02
CA LYS A 966 69.31 9.01 -0.80
C LYS A 966 70.04 10.20 -0.14
N ILE A 967 70.50 11.08 -0.96
CA ILE A 967 71.13 12.33 -0.57
C ILE A 967 70.13 13.46 -0.89
N ASN A 968 69.67 14.16 0.16
CA ASN A 968 68.85 15.34 0.02
C ASN A 968 69.67 16.59 0.40
N VAL A 969 70.08 17.39 -0.57
CA VAL A 969 70.74 18.64 -0.33
C VAL A 969 69.78 19.72 0.06
N VAL A 970 70.08 20.38 1.21
CA VAL A 970 69.20 21.39 1.75
C VAL A 970 69.88 22.75 1.86
N ASP A 971 69.09 23.84 1.76
CA ASP A 971 69.54 25.19 2.02
C ASP A 971 69.67 25.50 3.53
N LYS A 972 70.06 26.73 3.88
CA LYS A 972 70.10 27.21 5.27
C LYS A 972 68.77 27.14 6.01
N ASN A 973 67.66 27.12 5.27
CA ASN A 973 66.30 27.03 5.81
C ASN A 973 65.77 25.60 5.79
N ARG A 974 66.60 24.58 5.59
CA ARG A 974 66.25 23.16 5.47
C ARG A 974 65.35 22.83 4.30
N LYS A 975 65.25 23.73 3.27
CA LYS A 975 64.45 23.47 2.07
C LYS A 975 65.26 22.59 1.10
N SER A 976 64.66 21.54 0.61
CA SER A 976 65.26 20.59 -0.34
C SER A 976 65.62 21.30 -1.66
N LEU A 977 66.89 21.26 -2.05
CA LEU A 977 67.41 21.79 -3.30
C LEU A 977 67.53 20.70 -4.39
N ALA A 978 68.01 19.53 -4.01
CA ALA A 978 68.14 18.39 -4.92
C ALA A 978 68.12 17.08 -4.11
N ILE A 979 67.51 16.02 -4.70
CA ILE A 979 67.52 14.66 -4.13
C ILE A 979 68.04 13.71 -5.20
N GLY A 980 69.00 12.87 -4.87
CA GLY A 980 69.54 11.85 -5.76
C GLY A 980 70.06 10.64 -5.02
N SER A 981 70.49 9.59 -5.75
CA SER A 981 70.90 8.29 -5.24
C SER A 981 72.47 8.23 -5.07
N ASN A 982 73.21 9.18 -5.60
CA ASN A 982 74.67 9.31 -5.44
C ASN A 982 75.12 10.77 -5.56
N VAL A 983 76.30 11.05 -5.13
CA VAL A 983 76.90 12.43 -5.05
C VAL A 983 76.97 13.07 -6.41
N ASN A 984 77.36 12.33 -7.45
CA ASN A 984 77.44 12.85 -8.80
C ASN A 984 76.09 13.24 -9.42
N GLU A 985 75.01 12.44 -9.16
CA GLU A 985 73.68 12.73 -9.60
C GLU A 985 73.16 14.04 -8.98
N VAL A 986 73.38 14.18 -7.66
CA VAL A 986 72.92 15.36 -6.92
C VAL A 986 73.69 16.61 -7.41
N LYS A 987 75.01 16.53 -7.63
CA LYS A 987 75.80 17.63 -8.21
C LYS A 987 75.30 18.04 -9.60
N ARG A 988 74.96 17.07 -10.43
CA ARG A 988 74.34 17.35 -11.76
C ARG A 988 72.98 18.05 -11.64
N LEU A 989 72.15 17.61 -10.68
CA LEU A 989 70.87 18.22 -10.44
C LEU A 989 70.97 19.64 -9.92
N LEU A 990 71.94 19.92 -9.04
CA LEU A 990 72.27 21.27 -8.55
C LEU A 990 72.77 22.18 -9.69
N SER A 991 73.68 21.69 -10.51
CA SER A 991 74.16 22.43 -11.68
C SER A 991 73.06 22.75 -12.68
N LYS A 992 72.16 21.78 -12.95
CA LYS A 992 70.98 22.01 -13.81
C LYS A 992 70.04 23.09 -13.28
N LYS A 993 70.00 23.28 -11.97
CA LYS A 993 69.19 24.32 -11.31
C LYS A 993 69.93 25.63 -11.14
N GLY A 994 71.19 25.78 -11.63
CA GLY A 994 71.96 26.99 -11.54
C GLY A 994 72.45 27.30 -10.10
N ILE A 995 72.51 26.29 -9.25
CA ILE A 995 72.90 26.46 -7.85
C ILE A 995 74.44 26.26 -7.73
N ASP A 996 75.18 27.32 -7.34
CA ASP A 996 76.64 27.25 -7.16
C ASP A 996 76.91 26.53 -5.82
N PHE A 997 77.69 25.43 -5.90
CA PHE A 997 78.13 24.61 -4.80
C PHE A 997 79.69 24.48 -4.75
N GLN A 998 80.42 25.27 -5.58
CA GLN A 998 81.87 25.21 -5.64
C GLN A 998 82.61 26.13 -4.60
N ARG A 999 81.88 27.01 -3.97
CA ARG A 999 82.34 27.88 -2.89
C ARG A 999 82.24 27.31 -1.50
#